data_62cbcc903a413322123ebb3d599173bf
#
_entry.id   62cbcc903a413322123ebb3d599173bf
#
_cell.length_a   1.000
_cell.length_b   1.000
_cell.length_c   1.000
_cell.angle_alpha   90.00
_cell.angle_beta   90.00
_cell.angle_gamma   90.00
#
_symmetry.space_group_name_H-M   'P 1'
#
loop_
_entity.id
_entity.type
_entity.pdbx_description
1 polymer ?
#
loop_
_entity_poly.entity_id
_entity_poly.type
_entity_poly.pdbx_seq_one_letter_code
_entity_poly.pdbx_strand_id
1 'polypeptide(L)'
;MRDSYLEYAMSVIVGRALPDVRDGLKPVHRRVLYAMDVLGNDYNKSYKKSARIVGDVIGKYHPHGDTAVYDTIVRMAQPFAMRNILVDGQGNFGSVDGDRAAAMRYTEIRMTKLSHELLRDLDKETVDFIDNYDGSESEPGVLPTRVPNLLINGSSGIAVGMATNIPTHNLTEITEACLRVIDNDQITVDELLEVLPGPDFPTAGIINGASGIREAYETGKGKIYLRSRSHVEGEDKLSIVVTELPYQVNKARLIGKIAELVKDKKIDGITGLRDESDKDGMRMVIELRRGEVPEIMLNNLYKLTEMQTVFGINMVAIDHGMPKLMNLKSILNAFIAHRREVVTRRSIFELNKAKDRAHLLEGLSVALFNIDEIIELIKAAPNPGEAKEGLVARTWQGSVIQELIGDRDMAQFKPQDLDSALGLQQNGDYQLSEKQAQAILDLKLHRLTGLEKDKIFNEFNELLEQIKNLLDILQTPDLLMQVIRDEIIEIRDNYGNARMTEIIENKIDLTLEDLIAQEDRVVTLSHGGYVKAQSLSDYHAQRRGGKGKAATKMKDEDFVDQLFVANSHDTVLCFSSTGKVHWLKVYELPMASRISRGKPIINLLPLDKDESINAILPVKEFTDDQFVFMVTSSGTCKKTSLQNFSRPRKGGIIAIELRDDDKLVGVEITAGEHDILLFSSAGKSIRFKESDVRSVGRTAIGVRGIRLADKDKVVSLIVAESDDPILTATEKGYGKRTQLDEYRAQARGGSGVISIKTSDRNGQVVGAIQVTDEDEMMLISDKGTLVRARAADVSIIGRNTQGVTLINIADDEALVSVAKIAETDDDEEGADEVEVTSEE
;
A
#
# COMPACT_ATOMS: atom_id res chain seq x y z
N MET A 1 23.85 34.42 17.26
CA MET A 1 23.38 32.99 17.26
C MET A 1 21.99 32.81 16.66
N ARG A 2 20.93 33.54 17.11
CA ARG A 2 19.57 33.40 16.55
C ARG A 2 19.52 33.76 15.06
N ASP A 3 20.10 34.89 14.68
CA ASP A 3 20.13 35.37 13.30
C ASP A 3 20.97 34.49 12.40
N SER A 4 22.16 34.07 12.84
CA SER A 4 23.01 33.13 12.09
C SER A 4 22.38 31.74 11.93
N TYR A 5 21.59 31.29 12.91
CA TYR A 5 20.84 30.05 12.78
C TYR A 5 19.68 30.18 11.78
N LEU A 6 19.02 31.35 11.78
CA LEU A 6 17.96 31.64 10.81
C LEU A 6 18.50 31.71 9.39
N GLU A 7 19.62 32.42 9.20
CA GLU A 7 20.33 32.50 7.89
C GLU A 7 20.75 31.11 7.40
N TYR A 8 21.35 30.31 8.29
CA TYR A 8 21.70 28.91 7.96
C TYR A 8 20.45 28.07 7.59
N ALA A 9 19.40 28.16 8.38
CA ALA A 9 18.16 27.44 8.11
C ALA A 9 17.56 27.84 6.74
N MET A 10 17.51 29.14 6.46
CA MET A 10 17.02 29.65 5.17
C MET A 10 17.91 29.21 4.01
N SER A 11 19.24 29.25 4.16
CA SER A 11 20.17 28.74 3.14
C SER A 11 19.97 27.25 2.86
N VAL A 12 19.70 26.42 3.89
CA VAL A 12 19.44 24.98 3.69
C VAL A 12 18.07 24.74 3.09
N ILE A 13 17.06 25.50 3.50
CA ILE A 13 15.68 25.34 3.02
C ILE A 13 15.56 25.75 1.55
N VAL A 14 15.92 27.01 1.25
CA VAL A 14 15.72 27.59 -0.09
C VAL A 14 16.88 27.27 -1.03
N GLY A 15 18.11 27.32 -0.54
CA GLY A 15 19.32 27.16 -1.34
C GLY A 15 19.79 25.72 -1.57
N ARG A 16 19.15 24.69 -0.98
CA ARG A 16 19.68 23.32 -1.06
C ARG A 16 18.63 22.22 -1.13
N ALA A 17 17.68 22.15 -0.17
CA ALA A 17 16.92 20.93 0.09
C ALA A 17 15.59 20.85 -0.65
N LEU A 18 14.91 21.99 -0.85
CA LEU A 18 13.59 22.02 -1.45
C LEU A 18 13.63 22.41 -2.93
N PRO A 19 12.72 21.85 -3.77
CA PRO A 19 12.59 22.23 -5.17
C PRO A 19 11.80 23.54 -5.32
N ASP A 20 12.08 24.31 -6.36
CA ASP A 20 11.19 25.40 -6.81
C ASP A 20 9.95 24.82 -7.48
N VAL A 21 8.78 25.35 -7.17
CA VAL A 21 7.51 24.82 -7.70
C VAL A 21 7.39 24.97 -9.21
N ARG A 22 8.05 25.98 -9.78
CA ARG A 22 7.97 26.34 -11.20
C ARG A 22 8.70 25.35 -12.11
N ASP A 23 9.95 25.01 -11.78
CA ASP A 23 10.78 24.09 -12.58
C ASP A 23 11.04 22.71 -11.94
N GLY A 24 10.61 22.53 -10.68
CA GLY A 24 10.74 21.27 -9.97
C GLY A 24 12.17 20.89 -9.61
N LEU A 25 13.12 21.81 -9.70
CA LEU A 25 14.54 21.56 -9.53
C LEU A 25 15.06 22.14 -8.21
N LYS A 26 15.98 21.42 -7.58
CA LYS A 26 16.84 22.02 -6.56
C LYS A 26 17.97 22.80 -7.24
N PRO A 27 18.60 23.75 -6.54
CA PRO A 27 19.68 24.56 -7.12
C PRO A 27 20.78 23.73 -7.79
N VAL A 28 21.22 22.63 -7.18
CA VAL A 28 22.26 21.76 -7.74
C VAL A 28 21.85 21.13 -9.09
N HIS A 29 20.58 20.68 -9.23
CA HIS A 29 20.07 20.11 -10.48
C HIS A 29 20.05 21.17 -11.59
N ARG A 30 19.55 22.36 -11.27
CA ARG A 30 19.48 23.51 -12.18
C ARG A 30 20.86 23.92 -12.67
N ARG A 31 21.83 24.01 -11.76
CA ARG A 31 23.23 24.35 -12.07
C ARG A 31 23.91 23.31 -12.96
N VAL A 32 23.64 22.02 -12.76
CA VAL A 32 24.16 20.94 -13.60
C VAL A 32 23.63 21.07 -15.02
N LEU A 33 22.30 21.20 -15.19
CA LEU A 33 21.67 21.33 -16.51
C LEU A 33 22.14 22.61 -17.22
N TYR A 34 22.21 23.73 -16.51
CA TYR A 34 22.71 24.99 -17.07
C TYR A 34 24.17 24.89 -17.51
N ALA A 35 25.04 24.28 -16.70
CA ALA A 35 26.44 24.06 -17.08
C ALA A 35 26.58 23.16 -18.30
N MET A 36 25.72 22.14 -18.44
CA MET A 36 25.69 21.28 -19.62
C MET A 36 25.27 22.06 -20.88
N ASP A 37 24.30 22.96 -20.76
CA ASP A 37 23.83 23.84 -21.84
C ASP A 37 24.94 24.80 -22.29
N VAL A 38 25.56 25.54 -21.36
CA VAL A 38 26.69 26.46 -21.65
C VAL A 38 27.86 25.75 -22.33
N LEU A 39 28.13 24.49 -21.95
CA LEU A 39 29.15 23.65 -22.59
C LEU A 39 28.69 23.04 -23.93
N GLY A 40 27.48 23.29 -24.38
CA GLY A 40 26.92 22.69 -25.57
C GLY A 40 26.87 21.16 -25.50
N ASN A 41 26.54 20.59 -24.33
CA ASN A 41 26.45 19.16 -24.10
C ASN A 41 25.01 18.65 -24.26
N ASP A 42 24.41 18.97 -25.38
CA ASP A 42 22.99 18.68 -25.69
C ASP A 42 22.79 17.25 -26.21
N TYR A 43 21.54 16.81 -26.28
CA TYR A 43 21.12 15.44 -26.67
C TYR A 43 21.61 15.00 -28.07
N ASN A 44 21.81 15.93 -28.97
CA ASN A 44 22.27 15.69 -30.35
C ASN A 44 23.79 15.84 -30.51
N LYS A 45 24.52 16.03 -29.41
CA LYS A 45 26.00 16.18 -29.40
C LYS A 45 26.66 14.93 -28.83
N SER A 46 27.99 14.85 -28.97
CA SER A 46 28.78 13.78 -28.39
C SER A 46 28.78 13.85 -26.87
N TYR A 47 28.85 12.65 -26.25
CA TYR A 47 29.01 12.55 -24.80
C TYR A 47 30.27 13.27 -24.32
N LYS A 48 30.21 13.84 -23.12
CA LYS A 48 31.37 14.42 -22.42
C LYS A 48 31.62 13.65 -21.13
N LYS A 49 32.88 13.59 -20.67
CA LYS A 49 33.21 12.97 -19.37
C LYS A 49 32.46 13.68 -18.26
N SER A 50 31.85 12.88 -17.34
CA SER A 50 31.13 13.42 -16.18
C SER A 50 32.03 14.35 -15.33
N ALA A 51 33.33 14.00 -15.20
CA ALA A 51 34.30 14.83 -14.48
C ALA A 51 34.46 16.24 -15.10
N ARG A 52 34.23 16.42 -16.40
CA ARG A 52 34.27 17.75 -17.04
C ARG A 52 33.10 18.60 -16.58
N ILE A 53 31.89 18.04 -16.58
CA ILE A 53 30.69 18.75 -16.13
C ILE A 53 30.78 19.08 -14.65
N VAL A 54 31.18 18.10 -13.81
CA VAL A 54 31.39 18.31 -12.36
C VAL A 54 32.36 19.44 -12.12
N GLY A 55 33.51 19.51 -12.85
CA GLY A 55 34.50 20.55 -12.71
C GLY A 55 33.95 21.94 -13.03
N ASP A 56 33.21 22.09 -14.12
CA ASP A 56 32.60 23.37 -14.51
C ASP A 56 31.52 23.81 -13.49
N VAL A 57 30.69 22.88 -13.01
CA VAL A 57 29.65 23.18 -11.99
C VAL A 57 30.26 23.69 -10.70
N ILE A 58 31.28 23.01 -10.18
CA ILE A 58 31.93 23.40 -8.93
C ILE A 58 32.71 24.74 -9.10
N GLY A 59 33.40 24.85 -10.19
CA GLY A 59 34.24 26.04 -10.43
C GLY A 59 33.46 27.32 -10.66
N LYS A 60 32.23 27.22 -11.21
CA LYS A 60 31.47 28.41 -11.62
C LYS A 60 30.21 28.67 -10.80
N TYR A 61 29.47 27.62 -10.39
CA TYR A 61 28.12 27.80 -9.88
C TYR A 61 27.87 27.19 -8.50
N HIS A 62 28.54 26.09 -8.14
CA HIS A 62 28.18 25.33 -6.93
C HIS A 62 29.38 25.01 -6.06
N PRO A 63 29.73 25.87 -5.07
CA PRO A 63 30.97 25.77 -4.27
C PRO A 63 30.85 24.68 -3.19
N HIS A 64 30.57 23.43 -3.59
CA HIS A 64 30.44 22.27 -2.70
C HIS A 64 31.28 21.10 -3.24
N GLY A 65 31.31 19.97 -2.48
CA GLY A 65 32.12 18.82 -2.86
C GLY A 65 31.68 18.17 -4.20
N ASP A 66 32.68 17.71 -4.94
CA ASP A 66 32.51 17.03 -6.26
C ASP A 66 31.62 15.82 -6.21
N THR A 67 31.69 15.05 -5.13
CA THR A 67 30.85 13.86 -4.91
C THR A 67 29.37 14.21 -4.91
N ALA A 68 28.96 15.32 -4.25
CA ALA A 68 27.56 15.73 -4.19
C ALA A 68 26.99 16.09 -5.56
N VAL A 69 27.80 16.79 -6.39
CA VAL A 69 27.44 17.15 -7.77
C VAL A 69 27.36 15.90 -8.64
N TYR A 70 28.35 15.00 -8.52
CA TYR A 70 28.37 13.75 -9.28
C TYR A 70 27.20 12.83 -8.91
N ASP A 71 26.90 12.65 -7.63
CA ASP A 71 25.76 11.84 -7.17
C ASP A 71 24.41 12.41 -7.70
N THR A 72 24.33 13.73 -7.81
CA THR A 72 23.16 14.39 -8.43
C THR A 72 23.05 14.04 -9.91
N ILE A 73 24.15 14.09 -10.66
CA ILE A 73 24.19 13.69 -12.07
C ILE A 73 23.82 12.22 -12.23
N VAL A 74 24.41 11.35 -11.39
CA VAL A 74 24.11 9.91 -11.38
C VAL A 74 22.62 9.66 -11.20
N ARG A 75 21.99 10.33 -10.22
CA ARG A 75 20.57 10.18 -9.96
C ARG A 75 19.71 10.63 -11.14
N MET A 76 20.08 11.73 -11.82
CA MET A 76 19.37 12.22 -13.01
C MET A 76 19.51 11.28 -14.21
N ALA A 77 20.49 10.37 -14.21
CA ALA A 77 20.71 9.38 -15.26
C ALA A 77 20.12 8.00 -14.96
N GLN A 78 19.64 7.75 -13.73
CA GLN A 78 19.14 6.44 -13.32
C GLN A 78 17.67 6.26 -13.69
N PRO A 79 17.32 5.27 -14.55
CA PRO A 79 15.94 5.03 -14.96
C PRO A 79 15.05 4.45 -13.84
N PHE A 80 15.64 3.90 -12.78
CA PHE A 80 14.93 3.43 -11.59
C PHE A 80 14.76 4.52 -10.50
N ALA A 81 15.42 5.68 -10.65
CA ALA A 81 15.32 6.82 -9.73
C ALA A 81 14.43 7.95 -10.26
N MET A 82 14.41 8.17 -11.59
CA MET A 82 13.67 9.21 -12.27
C MET A 82 12.61 8.60 -13.18
N ARG A 83 11.38 9.11 -13.13
CA ARG A 83 10.31 8.64 -14.05
C ARG A 83 10.60 9.01 -15.50
N ASN A 84 11.21 10.17 -15.68
CA ASN A 84 11.75 10.64 -16.97
C ASN A 84 13.18 11.14 -16.71
N ILE A 85 14.18 10.43 -17.21
CA ILE A 85 15.59 10.78 -17.01
C ILE A 85 15.91 12.14 -17.65
N LEU A 86 16.76 12.91 -16.97
CA LEU A 86 17.23 14.22 -17.44
C LEU A 86 18.64 14.18 -18.02
N VAL A 87 19.42 13.18 -17.66
CA VAL A 87 20.77 12.97 -18.17
C VAL A 87 20.83 11.62 -18.88
N ASP A 88 21.34 11.64 -20.10
CA ASP A 88 21.66 10.44 -20.88
C ASP A 88 23.11 10.05 -20.57
N GLY A 89 23.27 8.89 -19.90
CA GLY A 89 24.55 8.42 -19.38
C GLY A 89 25.09 7.23 -20.16
N GLN A 90 26.41 7.25 -20.41
CA GLN A 90 27.15 6.12 -20.97
C GLN A 90 28.17 5.61 -19.95
N GLY A 91 28.05 4.34 -19.56
CA GLY A 91 28.85 3.70 -18.53
C GLY A 91 27.99 3.10 -17.42
N ASN A 92 28.60 2.81 -16.28
CA ASN A 92 27.92 2.26 -15.11
C ASN A 92 27.47 3.39 -14.16
N PHE A 93 26.16 3.62 -14.09
CA PHE A 93 25.51 4.58 -13.19
C PHE A 93 24.85 3.91 -11.98
N GLY A 94 25.25 2.68 -11.63
CA GLY A 94 24.67 1.92 -10.54
C GLY A 94 23.48 1.07 -10.97
N SER A 95 22.92 0.32 -10.02
CA SER A 95 21.80 -0.59 -10.25
C SER A 95 20.78 -0.54 -9.12
N VAL A 96 19.63 -1.17 -9.33
CA VAL A 96 18.60 -1.36 -8.30
C VAL A 96 19.09 -2.25 -7.14
N ASP A 97 20.19 -2.99 -7.33
CA ASP A 97 20.87 -3.78 -6.30
C ASP A 97 21.71 -2.93 -5.33
N GLY A 98 21.80 -1.62 -5.61
CA GLY A 98 22.58 -0.69 -4.79
C GLY A 98 24.05 -0.63 -5.15
N ASP A 99 24.43 -1.14 -6.31
CA ASP A 99 25.77 -0.93 -6.85
C ASP A 99 26.03 0.55 -7.03
N ARG A 100 27.22 0.98 -6.69
CA ARG A 100 27.63 2.36 -6.87
C ARG A 100 27.97 2.65 -8.33
N ALA A 101 27.70 3.88 -8.76
CA ALA A 101 28.17 4.34 -10.05
C ALA A 101 29.71 4.26 -10.13
N ALA A 102 30.23 4.02 -11.32
CA ALA A 102 31.67 4.12 -11.59
C ALA A 102 32.16 5.54 -11.33
N ALA A 103 33.44 5.71 -11.02
CA ALA A 103 34.03 7.02 -10.79
C ALA A 103 33.83 7.95 -12.01
N MET A 104 33.58 9.23 -11.78
CA MET A 104 33.22 10.24 -12.80
C MET A 104 34.20 10.37 -13.98
N ARG A 105 35.44 9.87 -13.83
CA ARG A 105 36.42 9.81 -14.93
C ARG A 105 36.13 8.72 -15.96
N TYR A 106 35.31 7.72 -15.61
CA TYR A 106 34.94 6.60 -16.49
C TYR A 106 33.59 6.82 -17.18
N THR A 107 32.65 7.52 -16.52
CA THR A 107 31.30 7.77 -17.06
C THR A 107 31.28 8.99 -17.99
N GLU A 108 30.40 8.95 -18.96
CA GLU A 108 30.16 10.02 -19.93
C GLU A 108 28.67 10.38 -19.95
N ILE A 109 28.37 11.65 -20.16
CA ILE A 109 27.00 12.18 -20.10
C ILE A 109 26.71 13.20 -21.19
N ARG A 110 25.43 13.34 -21.50
CA ARG A 110 24.82 14.46 -22.25
C ARG A 110 23.40 14.70 -21.74
N MET A 111 22.79 15.80 -22.12
CA MET A 111 21.37 16.03 -21.83
C MET A 111 20.47 15.06 -22.58
N THR A 112 19.27 14.79 -22.04
CA THR A 112 18.19 14.14 -22.79
C THR A 112 17.42 15.16 -23.60
N LYS A 113 16.59 14.71 -24.55
CA LYS A 113 15.67 15.60 -25.28
C LYS A 113 14.72 16.35 -24.32
N LEU A 114 14.27 15.70 -23.25
CA LEU A 114 13.38 16.30 -22.26
C LEU A 114 14.09 17.42 -21.48
N SER A 115 15.36 17.25 -21.14
CA SER A 115 16.15 18.31 -20.48
C SER A 115 16.35 19.53 -21.36
N HIS A 116 16.46 19.34 -22.68
CA HIS A 116 16.48 20.45 -23.62
C HIS A 116 15.19 21.29 -23.52
N GLU A 117 14.01 20.65 -23.36
CA GLU A 117 12.73 21.37 -23.18
C GLU A 117 12.65 22.12 -21.83
N LEU A 118 13.43 21.74 -20.80
CA LEU A 118 13.54 22.51 -19.56
C LEU A 118 14.32 23.83 -19.76
N LEU A 119 15.29 23.84 -20.66
CA LEU A 119 16.19 24.96 -20.94
C LEU A 119 15.76 25.80 -22.14
N ARG A 120 14.77 25.32 -22.90
CA ARG A 120 14.32 25.97 -24.13
C ARG A 120 13.93 27.43 -23.92
N ASP A 121 14.35 28.31 -24.78
CA ASP A 121 14.12 29.75 -24.73
C ASP A 121 14.88 30.49 -23.59
N LEU A 122 15.86 29.87 -22.94
CA LEU A 122 16.67 30.49 -21.89
C LEU A 122 17.45 31.72 -22.41
N ASP A 123 17.83 31.71 -23.69
CA ASP A 123 18.53 32.80 -24.41
C ASP A 123 17.62 33.97 -24.77
N LYS A 124 16.33 33.91 -24.42
CA LYS A 124 15.32 34.92 -24.80
C LYS A 124 14.81 35.74 -23.61
N GLU A 125 15.64 35.96 -22.61
CA GLU A 125 15.33 36.76 -21.40
C GLU A 125 14.03 36.32 -20.68
N THR A 126 13.70 35.05 -20.79
CA THR A 126 12.45 34.48 -20.25
C THR A 126 12.42 34.36 -18.74
N VAL A 127 13.59 34.30 -18.09
CA VAL A 127 13.79 34.20 -16.65
C VAL A 127 14.88 35.13 -16.17
N ASP A 128 14.88 35.42 -14.87
CA ASP A 128 15.91 36.28 -14.28
C ASP A 128 17.18 35.50 -14.00
N PHE A 129 18.30 36.11 -14.28
CA PHE A 129 19.62 35.62 -13.92
C PHE A 129 20.07 36.28 -12.62
N ILE A 130 20.72 35.49 -11.78
CA ILE A 130 21.29 35.91 -10.49
C ILE A 130 22.82 35.68 -10.52
N ASP A 131 23.54 36.47 -9.75
CA ASP A 131 24.99 36.28 -9.58
C ASP A 131 25.26 34.95 -8.89
N ASN A 132 26.34 34.28 -9.29
CA ASN A 132 26.86 33.11 -8.59
C ASN A 132 27.43 33.51 -7.20
N TYR A 133 28.02 32.53 -6.51
CA TYR A 133 28.52 32.71 -5.13
C TYR A 133 29.62 33.77 -4.97
N ASP A 134 30.37 34.16 -6.03
CA ASP A 134 31.48 35.15 -6.00
C ASP A 134 31.25 36.35 -6.94
N GLY A 135 30.12 36.40 -7.63
CA GLY A 135 29.76 37.46 -8.57
C GLY A 135 30.55 37.43 -9.90
N SER A 136 31.30 36.37 -10.18
CA SER A 136 32.08 36.24 -11.42
C SER A 136 31.29 35.72 -12.62
N GLU A 137 30.22 34.98 -12.37
CA GLU A 137 29.34 34.39 -13.37
C GLU A 137 27.89 34.62 -12.96
N SER A 138 26.98 34.47 -13.89
CA SER A 138 25.55 34.51 -13.60
C SER A 138 24.88 33.15 -13.93
N GLU A 139 23.84 32.81 -13.17
CA GLU A 139 23.05 31.59 -13.35
C GLU A 139 21.55 31.90 -13.36
N PRO A 140 20.71 31.10 -14.04
CA PRO A 140 19.27 31.32 -14.02
C PRO A 140 18.70 31.00 -12.63
N GLY A 141 17.90 31.91 -12.08
CA GLY A 141 17.20 31.72 -10.80
C GLY A 141 16.18 30.58 -10.86
N VAL A 142 15.58 30.35 -12.05
CA VAL A 142 14.65 29.27 -12.37
C VAL A 142 14.80 28.96 -13.87
N LEU A 143 14.49 27.74 -14.32
CA LEU A 143 14.47 27.41 -15.74
C LEU A 143 13.12 27.77 -16.38
N PRO A 144 13.11 28.14 -17.69
CA PRO A 144 11.90 28.50 -18.43
C PRO A 144 11.01 27.31 -18.78
N THR A 145 11.15 26.20 -18.17
CA THR A 145 10.64 24.86 -18.46
C THR A 145 9.29 24.80 -19.17
N ARG A 146 9.20 24.01 -20.23
CA ARG A 146 7.95 23.64 -20.90
C ARG A 146 7.29 22.39 -20.29
N VAL A 147 7.99 21.73 -19.34
CA VAL A 147 7.62 20.45 -18.74
C VAL A 147 7.29 20.65 -17.27
N PRO A 148 6.16 20.16 -16.76
CA PRO A 148 5.80 20.23 -15.34
C PRO A 148 6.63 19.26 -14.51
N ASN A 149 7.94 19.48 -14.48
CA ASN A 149 8.95 18.54 -13.99
C ASN A 149 8.80 18.18 -12.50
N LEU A 150 8.28 19.11 -11.66
CA LEU A 150 8.06 18.83 -10.24
C LEU A 150 7.17 17.62 -10.00
N LEU A 151 6.08 17.50 -10.75
CA LEU A 151 5.15 16.38 -10.63
C LEU A 151 5.62 15.15 -11.40
N ILE A 152 6.23 15.33 -12.58
CA ILE A 152 6.70 14.20 -13.40
C ILE A 152 7.80 13.43 -12.69
N ASN A 153 8.83 14.10 -12.20
CA ASN A 153 9.98 13.45 -11.57
C ASN A 153 9.95 13.45 -10.04
N GLY A 154 8.99 14.19 -9.46
CA GLY A 154 8.91 14.32 -8.02
C GLY A 154 10.13 15.01 -7.40
N SER A 155 10.16 15.05 -6.07
CA SER A 155 11.34 15.51 -5.33
C SER A 155 11.29 14.99 -3.91
N SER A 156 12.44 14.59 -3.36
CA SER A 156 12.57 14.27 -1.95
C SER A 156 13.71 15.07 -1.33
N GLY A 157 13.52 15.60 -0.13
CA GLY A 157 14.54 16.40 0.56
C GLY A 157 14.22 16.63 2.02
N ILE A 158 15.27 16.75 2.82
CA ILE A 158 15.20 17.04 4.25
C ILE A 158 15.89 18.37 4.49
N ALA A 159 15.14 19.32 5.03
CA ALA A 159 15.61 20.64 5.42
C ALA A 159 15.51 20.83 6.94
N VAL A 160 15.88 22.01 7.43
CA VAL A 160 15.76 22.33 8.85
C VAL A 160 14.26 22.52 9.20
N GLY A 161 13.75 21.65 10.06
CA GLY A 161 12.35 21.72 10.54
C GLY A 161 11.26 21.30 9.54
N MET A 162 11.63 20.91 8.30
CA MET A 162 10.68 20.46 7.29
C MET A 162 11.30 19.46 6.31
N ALA A 163 10.44 18.70 5.64
CA ALA A 163 10.85 17.77 4.59
C ALA A 163 9.88 17.84 3.43
N THR A 164 10.34 17.49 2.24
CA THR A 164 9.49 17.27 1.07
C THR A 164 9.63 15.85 0.58
N ASN A 165 8.53 15.27 0.11
CA ASN A 165 8.50 13.98 -0.55
C ASN A 165 7.34 13.95 -1.56
N ILE A 166 7.62 14.47 -2.74
CA ILE A 166 6.66 14.59 -3.84
C ILE A 166 6.84 13.36 -4.73
N PRO A 167 5.80 12.55 -4.96
CA PRO A 167 5.90 11.37 -5.80
C PRO A 167 6.04 11.73 -7.28
N THR A 168 6.53 10.79 -8.06
CA THR A 168 6.57 10.88 -9.52
C THR A 168 5.21 10.57 -10.13
N HIS A 169 4.95 11.12 -11.34
CA HIS A 169 3.70 10.92 -12.07
C HIS A 169 3.93 10.67 -13.56
N ASN A 170 2.92 10.16 -14.22
CA ASN A 170 2.93 9.96 -15.66
C ASN A 170 2.87 11.29 -16.41
N LEU A 171 3.73 11.47 -17.42
CA LEU A 171 3.82 12.73 -18.18
C LEU A 171 2.53 13.02 -18.95
N THR A 172 1.94 12.01 -19.61
CA THR A 172 0.68 12.16 -20.37
C THR A 172 -0.46 12.61 -19.45
N GLU A 173 -0.57 12.01 -18.26
CA GLU A 173 -1.62 12.33 -17.29
C GLU A 173 -1.47 13.73 -16.70
N ILE A 174 -0.23 14.12 -16.34
CA ILE A 174 0.05 15.47 -15.83
C ILE A 174 -0.20 16.54 -16.86
N THR A 175 0.21 16.32 -18.11
CA THR A 175 -0.06 17.30 -19.19
C THR A 175 -1.56 17.41 -19.47
N GLU A 176 -2.31 16.31 -19.42
CA GLU A 176 -3.76 16.34 -19.54
C GLU A 176 -4.41 17.07 -18.35
N ALA A 177 -3.92 16.86 -17.12
CA ALA A 177 -4.36 17.61 -15.95
C ALA A 177 -4.09 19.12 -16.09
N CYS A 178 -2.93 19.53 -16.64
CA CYS A 178 -2.65 20.93 -16.96
C CYS A 178 -3.67 21.50 -17.97
N LEU A 179 -4.00 20.75 -19.03
CA LEU A 179 -4.97 21.16 -20.03
C LEU A 179 -6.36 21.36 -19.41
N ARG A 180 -6.80 20.44 -18.55
CA ARG A 180 -8.08 20.56 -17.82
C ARG A 180 -8.11 21.79 -16.91
N VAL A 181 -6.99 22.12 -16.24
CA VAL A 181 -6.89 23.34 -15.41
C VAL A 181 -6.93 24.61 -16.27
N ILE A 182 -6.34 24.61 -17.48
CA ILE A 182 -6.40 25.71 -18.43
C ILE A 182 -7.84 25.94 -18.90
N ASP A 183 -8.57 24.85 -19.19
CA ASP A 183 -9.95 24.91 -19.67
C ASP A 183 -10.95 25.31 -18.58
N ASN A 184 -10.67 24.97 -17.33
CA ASN A 184 -11.53 25.27 -16.17
C ASN A 184 -10.69 25.55 -14.91
N ASP A 185 -10.53 26.81 -14.56
CA ASP A 185 -9.78 27.23 -13.35
C ASP A 185 -10.47 26.82 -12.04
N GLN A 186 -11.78 26.52 -12.08
CA GLN A 186 -12.57 26.06 -10.93
C GLN A 186 -12.61 24.52 -10.81
N ILE A 187 -11.87 23.78 -11.63
CA ILE A 187 -11.81 22.31 -11.62
C ILE A 187 -11.53 21.77 -10.20
N THR A 188 -12.26 20.75 -9.82
CA THR A 188 -12.12 20.06 -8.53
C THR A 188 -11.04 19.00 -8.57
N VAL A 189 -10.59 18.53 -7.39
CA VAL A 189 -9.64 17.42 -7.29
C VAL A 189 -10.25 16.12 -7.82
N ASP A 190 -11.56 15.92 -7.66
CA ASP A 190 -12.25 14.73 -8.17
C ASP A 190 -12.23 14.67 -9.70
N GLU A 191 -12.46 15.78 -10.37
CA GLU A 191 -12.36 15.88 -11.82
C GLU A 191 -10.90 15.71 -12.32
N LEU A 192 -9.92 16.15 -11.53
CA LEU A 192 -8.51 15.91 -11.85
C LEU A 192 -8.13 14.43 -11.69
N LEU A 193 -8.70 13.71 -10.72
CA LEU A 193 -8.47 12.28 -10.51
C LEU A 193 -8.96 11.42 -11.68
N GLU A 194 -9.92 11.88 -12.49
CA GLU A 194 -10.36 11.18 -13.70
C GLU A 194 -9.23 11.03 -14.74
N VAL A 195 -8.35 12.02 -14.85
CA VAL A 195 -7.25 12.05 -15.82
C VAL A 195 -5.89 11.77 -15.20
N LEU A 196 -5.76 11.99 -13.90
CA LEU A 196 -4.55 11.77 -13.10
C LEU A 196 -4.90 10.90 -11.89
N PRO A 197 -5.08 9.58 -12.05
CA PRO A 197 -5.56 8.70 -10.99
C PRO A 197 -4.59 8.56 -9.81
N GLY A 198 -3.30 8.90 -9.99
CA GLY A 198 -2.33 8.83 -8.91
C GLY A 198 -0.87 8.88 -9.36
N PRO A 199 0.07 8.71 -8.43
CA PRO A 199 1.49 8.60 -8.71
C PRO A 199 1.82 7.48 -9.70
N ASP A 200 2.91 7.64 -10.45
CA ASP A 200 3.46 6.67 -11.38
C ASP A 200 4.97 6.58 -11.18
N PHE A 201 5.42 5.46 -10.63
CA PHE A 201 6.80 5.29 -10.21
C PHE A 201 7.68 4.64 -11.29
N PRO A 202 8.97 4.99 -11.37
CA PRO A 202 9.89 4.44 -12.37
C PRO A 202 10.16 2.94 -12.22
N THR A 203 9.94 2.38 -11.03
CA THR A 203 10.05 0.94 -10.75
C THR A 203 8.72 0.21 -10.87
N ALA A 204 7.69 0.86 -11.41
CA ALA A 204 6.34 0.33 -11.56
C ALA A 204 5.72 -0.09 -10.20
N GLY A 205 5.37 -1.37 -10.00
CA GLY A 205 4.74 -1.86 -8.79
C GLY A 205 3.25 -1.54 -8.71
N ILE A 206 2.68 -1.73 -7.51
CA ILE A 206 1.24 -1.61 -7.27
C ILE A 206 1.00 -0.65 -6.10
N ILE A 207 0.10 0.32 -6.28
CA ILE A 207 -0.43 1.14 -5.18
C ILE A 207 -1.66 0.43 -4.61
N ASN A 208 -1.62 0.08 -3.32
CA ASN A 208 -2.69 -0.62 -2.63
C ASN A 208 -3.59 0.37 -1.86
N GLY A 209 -4.72 0.74 -2.45
CA GLY A 209 -5.69 1.69 -1.93
C GLY A 209 -5.50 3.14 -2.42
N ALA A 210 -6.55 3.73 -2.99
CA ALA A 210 -6.53 5.07 -3.58
C ALA A 210 -6.79 6.21 -2.57
N SER A 211 -7.29 5.92 -1.37
CA SER A 211 -7.69 6.94 -0.39
C SER A 211 -6.57 7.92 -0.01
N GLY A 212 -5.34 7.41 0.15
CA GLY A 212 -4.17 8.24 0.45
C GLY A 212 -3.72 9.13 -0.70
N ILE A 213 -4.06 8.79 -1.95
CA ILE A 213 -3.83 9.63 -3.14
C ILE A 213 -4.75 10.85 -3.07
N ARG A 214 -6.06 10.62 -2.87
CA ARG A 214 -7.05 11.69 -2.75
C ARG A 214 -6.68 12.66 -1.65
N GLU A 215 -6.38 12.15 -0.44
CA GLU A 215 -5.93 12.97 0.69
C GLU A 215 -4.72 13.84 0.34
N ALA A 216 -3.71 13.24 -0.35
CA ALA A 216 -2.52 13.96 -0.76
C ALA A 216 -2.83 15.07 -1.78
N TYR A 217 -3.70 14.82 -2.74
CA TYR A 217 -4.04 15.79 -3.78
C TYR A 217 -4.91 16.95 -3.26
N GLU A 218 -5.73 16.69 -2.23
CA GLU A 218 -6.51 17.73 -1.58
C GLU A 218 -5.70 18.58 -0.58
N THR A 219 -4.85 17.92 0.21
CA THR A 219 -4.21 18.57 1.38
C THR A 219 -2.71 18.81 1.23
N GLY A 220 -2.06 18.21 0.24
CA GLY A 220 -0.60 18.17 0.10
C GLY A 220 0.08 17.09 0.94
N LYS A 221 -0.67 16.31 1.75
CA LYS A 221 -0.15 15.22 2.57
C LYS A 221 -1.00 13.97 2.44
N GLY A 222 -0.36 12.80 2.41
CA GLY A 222 -1.06 11.52 2.36
C GLY A 222 -0.11 10.35 2.53
N LYS A 223 -0.66 9.15 2.66
CA LYS A 223 0.11 7.90 2.76
C LYS A 223 -0.42 6.90 1.77
N ILE A 224 0.46 6.39 0.92
CA ILE A 224 0.14 5.32 -0.01
C ILE A 224 0.99 4.09 0.30
N TYR A 225 0.44 2.91 0.01
CA TYR A 225 1.13 1.63 0.20
C TYR A 225 1.58 1.11 -1.16
N LEU A 226 2.88 0.93 -1.31
CA LEU A 226 3.48 0.39 -2.53
C LEU A 226 3.78 -1.08 -2.33
N ARG A 227 3.34 -1.94 -3.25
CA ARG A 227 3.60 -3.38 -3.27
C ARG A 227 4.42 -3.77 -4.49
N SER A 228 5.24 -4.80 -4.31
CA SER A 228 5.87 -5.51 -5.42
C SER A 228 4.82 -6.13 -6.33
N ARG A 229 5.11 -6.20 -7.63
CA ARG A 229 4.36 -7.07 -8.54
C ARG A 229 4.96 -8.45 -8.51
N SER A 230 4.13 -9.47 -8.32
CA SER A 230 4.56 -10.87 -8.29
C SER A 230 3.50 -11.77 -8.90
N HIS A 231 3.93 -12.94 -9.35
CA HIS A 231 3.07 -14.02 -9.82
C HIS A 231 3.64 -15.36 -9.36
N VAL A 232 2.83 -16.40 -9.45
CA VAL A 232 3.21 -17.76 -9.04
C VAL A 232 3.53 -18.58 -10.28
N GLU A 233 4.63 -19.32 -10.24
CA GLU A 233 5.05 -20.24 -11.29
C GLU A 233 5.27 -21.66 -10.72
N GLY A 234 5.11 -22.68 -11.57
CA GLY A 234 5.29 -24.09 -11.26
C GLY A 234 3.97 -24.84 -11.03
N GLU A 235 4.00 -26.17 -11.11
CA GLU A 235 2.87 -27.06 -10.85
C GLU A 235 3.08 -27.85 -9.56
N ASP A 236 4.18 -28.61 -9.44
CA ASP A 236 4.51 -29.43 -8.26
C ASP A 236 5.31 -28.68 -7.19
N LYS A 237 6.21 -27.81 -7.61
CA LYS A 237 7.03 -26.96 -6.75
C LYS A 237 6.76 -25.51 -7.13
N LEU A 238 5.96 -24.84 -6.33
CA LEU A 238 5.56 -23.48 -6.56
C LEU A 238 6.68 -22.50 -6.21
N SER A 239 6.79 -21.45 -6.99
CA SER A 239 7.72 -20.34 -6.76
C SER A 239 7.00 -19.01 -6.91
N ILE A 240 7.26 -18.08 -6.02
CA ILE A 240 6.81 -16.69 -6.16
C ILE A 240 7.89 -15.97 -6.93
N VAL A 241 7.53 -15.40 -8.08
CA VAL A 241 8.40 -14.61 -8.94
C VAL A 241 8.03 -13.16 -8.81
N VAL A 242 8.98 -12.32 -8.40
CA VAL A 242 8.81 -10.88 -8.25
C VAL A 242 9.48 -10.18 -9.42
N THR A 243 8.70 -9.41 -10.17
CA THR A 243 9.13 -8.71 -11.39
C THR A 243 9.28 -7.21 -11.22
N GLU A 244 8.63 -6.62 -10.21
CA GLU A 244 8.69 -5.20 -9.91
C GLU A 244 8.77 -4.97 -8.39
N LEU A 245 9.54 -3.96 -7.98
CA LEU A 245 9.73 -3.60 -6.58
C LEU A 245 9.13 -2.21 -6.27
N PRO A 246 8.71 -1.97 -5.01
CA PRO A 246 8.34 -0.65 -4.58
C PRO A 246 9.46 0.36 -4.81
N TYR A 247 9.08 1.59 -5.13
CA TYR A 247 10.04 2.66 -5.40
C TYR A 247 11.03 2.86 -4.23
N GLN A 248 12.31 3.03 -4.55
CA GLN A 248 13.45 3.19 -3.63
C GLN A 248 13.80 1.94 -2.80
N VAL A 249 13.25 0.78 -3.09
CA VAL A 249 13.66 -0.48 -2.46
C VAL A 249 14.90 -1.04 -3.15
N ASN A 250 15.88 -1.44 -2.35
CA ASN A 250 17.09 -2.10 -2.81
C ASN A 250 16.86 -3.61 -2.89
N LYS A 251 17.02 -4.21 -4.09
CA LYS A 251 16.74 -5.63 -4.34
C LYS A 251 17.65 -6.56 -3.53
N ALA A 252 18.95 -6.32 -3.53
CA ALA A 252 19.91 -7.17 -2.82
C ALA A 252 19.68 -7.15 -1.30
N ARG A 253 19.37 -5.98 -0.73
CA ARG A 253 19.00 -5.85 0.69
C ARG A 253 17.70 -6.58 1.01
N LEU A 254 16.71 -6.51 0.13
CA LEU A 254 15.44 -7.22 0.28
C LEU A 254 15.67 -8.74 0.30
N ILE A 255 16.43 -9.29 -0.66
CA ILE A 255 16.78 -10.70 -0.71
C ILE A 255 17.50 -11.13 0.58
N GLY A 256 18.49 -10.36 1.02
CA GLY A 256 19.20 -10.58 2.28
C GLY A 256 18.26 -10.61 3.49
N LYS A 257 17.29 -9.67 3.54
CA LYS A 257 16.29 -9.61 4.62
C LYS A 257 15.35 -10.82 4.63
N ILE A 258 14.91 -11.28 3.47
CA ILE A 258 14.10 -12.51 3.36
C ILE A 258 14.92 -13.71 3.87
N ALA A 259 16.17 -13.85 3.45
CA ALA A 259 17.06 -14.94 3.89
C ALA A 259 17.29 -14.92 5.42
N GLU A 260 17.43 -13.71 6.02
CA GLU A 260 17.52 -13.55 7.48
C GLU A 260 16.25 -14.05 8.19
N LEU A 261 15.06 -13.65 7.70
CA LEU A 261 13.78 -14.05 8.28
C LEU A 261 13.55 -15.56 8.20
N VAL A 262 13.98 -16.20 7.12
CA VAL A 262 13.96 -17.68 6.98
C VAL A 262 14.90 -18.33 7.97
N LYS A 263 16.15 -17.85 8.10
CA LYS A 263 17.13 -18.35 9.05
C LYS A 263 16.65 -18.22 10.50
N ASP A 264 16.01 -17.10 10.83
CA ASP A 264 15.45 -16.81 12.16
C ASP A 264 14.13 -17.57 12.43
N LYS A 265 13.65 -18.35 11.48
CA LYS A 265 12.36 -19.08 11.55
C LYS A 265 11.15 -18.17 11.77
N LYS A 266 11.23 -16.92 11.33
CA LYS A 266 10.09 -15.98 11.32
C LYS A 266 9.19 -16.17 10.11
N ILE A 267 9.77 -16.67 9.03
CA ILE A 267 9.08 -17.18 7.84
C ILE A 267 9.56 -18.61 7.64
N ASP A 268 8.64 -19.55 7.57
CA ASP A 268 8.90 -20.95 7.22
C ASP A 268 8.31 -21.23 5.82
N GLY A 269 8.71 -22.31 5.17
CA GLY A 269 8.17 -22.70 3.86
C GLY A 269 8.96 -22.21 2.64
N ILE A 270 10.00 -21.39 2.79
CA ILE A 270 10.89 -20.99 1.69
C ILE A 270 12.09 -21.96 1.65
N THR A 271 12.34 -22.56 0.48
CA THR A 271 13.44 -23.52 0.25
C THR A 271 14.60 -22.93 -0.52
N GLY A 272 14.38 -21.87 -1.29
CA GLY A 272 15.42 -21.22 -2.08
C GLY A 272 15.09 -19.78 -2.42
N LEU A 273 16.15 -18.97 -2.54
CA LEU A 273 16.06 -17.57 -3.01
C LEU A 273 17.10 -17.39 -4.11
N ARG A 274 16.66 -16.91 -5.27
CA ARG A 274 17.54 -16.66 -6.41
C ARG A 274 17.22 -15.31 -7.03
N ASP A 275 18.25 -14.66 -7.51
CA ASP A 275 18.16 -13.50 -8.40
C ASP A 275 18.47 -13.98 -9.81
N GLU A 276 17.47 -13.96 -10.66
CA GLU A 276 17.51 -14.33 -12.08
C GLU A 276 17.35 -13.10 -12.98
N SER A 277 17.53 -11.91 -12.43
CA SER A 277 17.43 -10.67 -13.19
C SER A 277 18.49 -10.59 -14.27
N ASP A 278 18.09 -10.16 -15.46
CA ASP A 278 18.95 -9.98 -16.61
C ASP A 278 18.64 -8.68 -17.37
N LYS A 279 19.12 -8.56 -18.62
CA LYS A 279 18.86 -7.42 -19.50
C LYS A 279 17.39 -7.25 -19.88
N ASP A 280 16.58 -8.30 -19.80
CA ASP A 280 15.18 -8.30 -20.20
C ASP A 280 14.26 -7.90 -19.04
N GLY A 281 14.78 -7.86 -17.79
CA GLY A 281 14.04 -7.36 -16.63
C GLY A 281 14.49 -7.94 -15.30
N MET A 282 13.83 -7.46 -14.26
CA MET A 282 14.01 -7.94 -12.90
C MET A 282 13.24 -9.25 -12.71
N ARG A 283 13.90 -10.24 -12.08
CA ARG A 283 13.30 -11.52 -11.76
C ARG A 283 13.92 -12.08 -10.47
N MET A 284 13.23 -11.85 -9.35
CA MET A 284 13.59 -12.45 -8.05
C MET A 284 12.69 -13.66 -7.81
N VAL A 285 13.27 -14.84 -7.63
CA VAL A 285 12.56 -16.10 -7.48
C VAL A 285 12.65 -16.58 -6.03
N ILE A 286 11.49 -16.84 -5.42
CA ILE A 286 11.32 -17.35 -4.06
C ILE A 286 10.68 -18.74 -4.17
N GLU A 287 11.49 -19.78 -3.97
CA GLU A 287 11.02 -21.17 -4.07
C GLU A 287 10.32 -21.60 -2.79
N LEU A 288 9.14 -22.18 -2.93
CA LEU A 288 8.33 -22.64 -1.81
C LEU A 288 8.55 -24.13 -1.53
N ARG A 289 8.32 -24.54 -0.29
CA ARG A 289 8.22 -25.95 0.09
C ARG A 289 6.95 -26.53 -0.53
N ARG A 290 6.99 -27.82 -0.88
CA ARG A 290 5.81 -28.52 -1.40
C ARG A 290 4.67 -28.47 -0.38
N GLY A 291 3.48 -28.07 -0.83
CA GLY A 291 2.28 -27.92 0.02
C GLY A 291 2.09 -26.57 0.67
N GLU A 292 3.02 -25.60 0.49
CA GLU A 292 2.82 -24.24 0.96
C GLU A 292 1.84 -23.48 0.06
N VAL A 293 1.06 -22.58 0.65
CA VAL A 293 0.10 -21.71 -0.04
C VAL A 293 0.77 -20.39 -0.42
N PRO A 294 0.96 -20.10 -1.73
CA PRO A 294 1.70 -18.92 -2.17
C PRO A 294 1.11 -17.60 -1.67
N GLU A 295 -0.22 -17.46 -1.61
CA GLU A 295 -0.90 -16.25 -1.17
C GLU A 295 -0.57 -15.91 0.29
N ILE A 296 -0.54 -16.90 1.15
CA ILE A 296 -0.20 -16.73 2.56
C ILE A 296 1.28 -16.35 2.71
N MET A 297 2.14 -17.01 1.96
CA MET A 297 3.57 -16.67 1.94
C MET A 297 3.77 -15.24 1.46
N LEU A 298 3.08 -14.84 0.40
CA LEU A 298 3.14 -13.48 -0.13
C LEU A 298 2.67 -12.43 0.90
N ASN A 299 1.57 -12.72 1.59
CA ASN A 299 1.04 -11.86 2.65
C ASN A 299 2.04 -11.70 3.81
N ASN A 300 2.72 -12.78 4.22
CA ASN A 300 3.78 -12.72 5.23
C ASN A 300 4.98 -11.89 4.74
N LEU A 301 5.37 -12.02 3.47
CA LEU A 301 6.44 -11.24 2.87
C LEU A 301 6.06 -9.75 2.83
N TYR A 302 4.84 -9.38 2.47
CA TYR A 302 4.35 -7.99 2.51
C TYR A 302 4.37 -7.40 3.91
N LYS A 303 4.07 -8.19 4.94
CA LYS A 303 4.04 -7.73 6.33
C LYS A 303 5.44 -7.57 6.94
N LEU A 304 6.37 -8.45 6.61
CA LEU A 304 7.66 -8.58 7.29
C LEU A 304 8.84 -8.00 6.51
N THR A 305 8.63 -7.61 5.25
CA THR A 305 9.69 -7.13 4.36
C THR A 305 9.31 -5.86 3.59
N GLU A 306 10.27 -5.29 2.86
CA GLU A 306 10.08 -4.14 1.98
C GLU A 306 9.37 -4.51 0.65
N MET A 307 8.84 -5.73 0.49
CA MET A 307 7.92 -6.06 -0.61
C MET A 307 6.63 -5.25 -0.54
N GLN A 308 6.28 -4.71 0.62
CA GLN A 308 5.32 -3.63 0.79
C GLN A 308 5.95 -2.53 1.61
N THR A 309 5.90 -1.29 1.10
CA THR A 309 6.40 -0.09 1.78
C THR A 309 5.33 0.98 1.87
N VAL A 310 5.54 1.92 2.79
CA VAL A 310 4.69 3.12 2.90
C VAL A 310 5.44 4.30 2.29
N PHE A 311 4.85 4.92 1.28
CA PHE A 311 5.32 6.19 0.74
C PHE A 311 4.50 7.33 1.35
N GLY A 312 5.14 8.11 2.22
CA GLY A 312 4.52 9.29 2.83
C GLY A 312 4.63 10.49 1.90
N ILE A 313 3.53 10.90 1.30
CA ILE A 313 3.47 12.07 0.43
C ILE A 313 3.50 13.33 1.30
N ASN A 314 4.35 14.29 0.94
CA ASN A 314 4.44 15.61 1.56
C ASN A 314 4.90 16.62 0.50
N MET A 315 3.94 17.34 -0.10
CA MET A 315 4.17 18.21 -1.25
C MET A 315 4.58 19.62 -0.80
N VAL A 316 5.81 19.73 -0.28
CA VAL A 316 6.41 21.02 0.09
C VAL A 316 7.35 21.47 -1.01
N ALA A 317 7.14 22.67 -1.53
CA ALA A 317 7.98 23.30 -2.56
C ALA A 317 8.22 24.78 -2.24
N ILE A 318 9.23 25.40 -2.89
CA ILE A 318 9.46 26.84 -2.82
C ILE A 318 8.53 27.53 -3.81
N ASP A 319 7.69 28.39 -3.29
CA ASP A 319 6.81 29.27 -4.04
C ASP A 319 7.11 30.72 -3.70
N HIS A 320 7.52 31.53 -4.68
CA HIS A 320 7.99 32.93 -4.49
C HIS A 320 9.00 33.09 -3.35
N GLY A 321 10.01 32.20 -3.31
CA GLY A 321 11.09 32.22 -2.32
C GLY A 321 10.72 31.71 -0.92
N MET A 322 9.47 31.25 -0.71
CA MET A 322 8.98 30.73 0.57
C MET A 322 8.57 29.26 0.48
N PRO A 323 8.94 28.42 1.46
CA PRO A 323 8.49 27.04 1.50
C PRO A 323 6.99 26.98 1.83
N LYS A 324 6.21 26.27 1.00
CA LYS A 324 4.77 26.07 1.19
C LYS A 324 4.40 24.61 1.04
N LEU A 325 3.46 24.16 1.85
CA LEU A 325 2.73 22.92 1.61
C LEU A 325 1.67 23.21 0.56
N MET A 326 1.71 22.50 -0.55
CA MET A 326 0.84 22.75 -1.71
C MET A 326 0.03 21.51 -2.03
N ASN A 327 -1.20 21.70 -2.46
CA ASN A 327 -2.02 20.63 -3.04
C ASN A 327 -1.79 20.52 -4.56
N LEU A 328 -2.34 19.47 -5.19
CA LEU A 328 -2.13 19.22 -6.62
C LEU A 328 -2.51 20.43 -7.48
N LYS A 329 -3.71 20.98 -7.29
CA LYS A 329 -4.20 22.12 -8.08
C LYS A 329 -3.29 23.35 -7.94
N SER A 330 -2.78 23.61 -6.73
CA SER A 330 -1.88 24.75 -6.48
C SER A 330 -0.55 24.59 -7.23
N ILE A 331 0.00 23.37 -7.32
CA ILE A 331 1.23 23.10 -8.08
C ILE A 331 1.00 23.27 -9.57
N LEU A 332 -0.11 22.74 -10.11
CA LEU A 332 -0.46 22.90 -11.52
C LEU A 332 -0.66 24.38 -11.88
N ASN A 333 -1.37 25.15 -11.05
CA ASN A 333 -1.56 26.58 -11.24
C ASN A 333 -0.23 27.36 -11.20
N ALA A 334 0.68 27.02 -10.29
CA ALA A 334 2.00 27.66 -10.23
C ALA A 334 2.83 27.41 -11.50
N PHE A 335 2.78 26.18 -12.01
CA PHE A 335 3.41 25.85 -13.31
C PHE A 335 2.79 26.63 -14.46
N ILE A 336 1.46 26.68 -14.60
CA ILE A 336 0.74 27.42 -15.65
C ILE A 336 1.05 28.92 -15.56
N ALA A 337 1.08 29.47 -14.34
CA ALA A 337 1.44 30.89 -14.12
C ALA A 337 2.87 31.17 -14.58
N HIS A 338 3.82 30.27 -14.27
CA HIS A 338 5.20 30.38 -14.75
C HIS A 338 5.27 30.29 -16.28
N ARG A 339 4.53 29.37 -16.90
CA ARG A 339 4.46 29.32 -18.36
C ARG A 339 3.94 30.59 -18.98
N ARG A 340 2.91 31.18 -18.37
CA ARG A 340 2.36 32.49 -18.82
C ARG A 340 3.43 33.57 -18.79
N GLU A 341 4.19 33.67 -17.72
CA GLU A 341 5.31 34.62 -17.61
C GLU A 341 6.37 34.39 -18.67
N VAL A 342 6.82 33.14 -18.83
CA VAL A 342 7.86 32.74 -19.81
C VAL A 342 7.42 33.05 -21.23
N VAL A 343 6.20 32.66 -21.62
CA VAL A 343 5.69 32.92 -22.99
C VAL A 343 5.52 34.44 -23.23
N THR A 344 5.06 35.19 -22.23
CA THR A 344 4.96 36.65 -22.34
C THR A 344 6.34 37.29 -22.54
N ARG A 345 7.32 36.97 -21.72
CA ARG A 345 8.70 37.50 -21.83
C ARG A 345 9.35 37.10 -23.15
N ARG A 346 9.20 35.86 -23.58
CA ARG A 346 9.65 35.36 -24.88
C ARG A 346 9.02 36.18 -26.02
N SER A 347 7.70 36.35 -25.99
CA SER A 347 6.99 37.10 -27.01
C SER A 347 7.43 38.56 -27.08
N ILE A 348 7.72 39.20 -25.94
CA ILE A 348 8.28 40.55 -25.88
C ILE A 348 9.69 40.59 -26.49
N PHE A 349 10.56 39.63 -26.14
CA PHE A 349 11.90 39.53 -26.67
C PHE A 349 11.89 39.33 -28.20
N GLU A 350 11.09 38.39 -28.71
CA GLU A 350 10.93 38.10 -30.15
C GLU A 350 10.30 39.31 -30.86
N LEU A 351 9.33 39.99 -30.28
CA LEU A 351 8.73 41.22 -30.79
C LEU A 351 9.77 42.32 -30.94
N ASN A 352 10.58 42.57 -29.92
CA ASN A 352 11.61 43.59 -29.98
C ASN A 352 12.67 43.27 -31.07
N LYS A 353 13.10 41.98 -31.13
CA LYS A 353 14.02 41.50 -32.13
C LYS A 353 13.45 41.61 -33.57
N ALA A 354 12.16 41.26 -33.74
CA ALA A 354 11.47 41.38 -35.00
C ALA A 354 11.32 42.85 -35.44
N LYS A 355 10.97 43.76 -34.51
CA LYS A 355 10.90 45.22 -34.78
C LYS A 355 12.25 45.82 -35.14
N ASP A 356 13.33 45.46 -34.42
CA ASP A 356 14.69 45.88 -34.74
C ASP A 356 15.10 45.43 -36.16
N ARG A 357 14.79 44.15 -36.47
CA ARG A 357 15.10 43.60 -37.81
C ARG A 357 14.22 44.23 -38.90
N ALA A 358 12.93 44.43 -38.69
CA ALA A 358 12.04 45.10 -39.60
C ALA A 358 12.50 46.55 -39.87
N HIS A 359 12.89 47.28 -38.84
CA HIS A 359 13.44 48.61 -38.93
C HIS A 359 14.68 48.68 -39.87
N LEU A 360 15.62 47.72 -39.75
CA LEU A 360 16.78 47.64 -40.64
C LEU A 360 16.36 47.34 -42.10
N LEU A 361 15.42 46.39 -42.30
CA LEU A 361 14.92 46.07 -43.65
C LEU A 361 14.13 47.21 -44.30
N GLU A 362 13.39 47.97 -43.49
CA GLU A 362 12.70 49.19 -43.89
C GLU A 362 13.68 50.19 -44.50
N GLY A 363 14.78 50.52 -43.79
CA GLY A 363 15.84 51.39 -44.26
C GLY A 363 16.55 50.86 -45.52
N LEU A 364 16.79 49.55 -45.59
CA LEU A 364 17.35 48.94 -46.82
C LEU A 364 16.37 48.99 -48.00
N SER A 365 15.07 48.86 -47.78
CA SER A 365 14.05 49.00 -48.81
C SER A 365 13.99 50.41 -49.37
N VAL A 366 14.05 51.43 -48.49
CA VAL A 366 14.17 52.84 -48.90
C VAL A 366 15.45 53.07 -49.71
N ALA A 367 16.58 52.48 -49.25
CA ALA A 367 17.84 52.62 -49.96
C ALA A 367 17.83 51.98 -51.35
N LEU A 368 17.21 50.79 -51.48
CA LEU A 368 17.08 50.13 -52.80
C LEU A 368 16.16 50.87 -53.78
N PHE A 369 15.18 51.58 -53.22
CA PHE A 369 14.31 52.41 -54.03
C PHE A 369 15.01 53.68 -54.47
N ASN A 370 15.80 54.31 -53.67
CA ASN A 370 16.57 55.55 -53.92
C ASN A 370 18.04 55.26 -54.22
N ILE A 371 18.36 54.12 -54.84
CA ILE A 371 19.71 53.58 -54.92
C ILE A 371 20.72 54.53 -55.67
N ASP A 372 20.31 55.17 -56.74
CA ASP A 372 21.16 56.03 -57.53
C ASP A 372 21.64 57.27 -56.75
N GLU A 373 20.70 57.92 -56.03
CA GLU A 373 21.02 59.05 -55.17
C GLU A 373 21.88 58.68 -53.96
N ILE A 374 21.68 57.53 -53.36
CA ILE A 374 22.48 57.02 -52.25
C ILE A 374 23.91 56.70 -52.72
N ILE A 375 24.08 56.07 -53.87
CA ILE A 375 25.40 55.81 -54.45
C ILE A 375 26.15 57.12 -54.77
N GLU A 376 25.45 58.11 -55.32
CA GLU A 376 26.06 59.40 -55.54
C GLU A 376 26.49 60.07 -54.23
N LEU A 377 25.68 60.08 -53.20
CA LEU A 377 26.01 60.61 -51.89
C LEU A 377 27.22 59.92 -51.28
N ILE A 378 27.26 58.60 -51.31
CA ILE A 378 28.38 57.80 -50.73
C ILE A 378 29.65 58.06 -51.50
N LYS A 379 29.60 58.18 -52.83
CA LYS A 379 30.79 58.50 -53.64
C LYS A 379 31.33 59.92 -53.43
N ALA A 380 30.47 60.87 -53.10
CA ALA A 380 30.83 62.27 -52.85
C ALA A 380 31.41 62.49 -51.44
N ALA A 381 31.16 61.59 -50.48
CA ALA A 381 31.59 61.65 -49.08
C ALA A 381 33.12 61.34 -48.97
N PRO A 382 33.89 62.12 -48.22
CA PRO A 382 35.32 61.90 -48.04
C PRO A 382 35.65 60.65 -47.20
N ASN A 383 34.77 60.23 -46.32
CA ASN A 383 34.91 59.05 -45.43
C ASN A 383 33.58 58.48 -45.05
N PRO A 384 33.54 57.21 -44.51
CA PRO A 384 32.30 56.54 -44.16
C PRO A 384 31.46 57.27 -43.07
N GLY A 385 32.10 58.01 -42.17
CA GLY A 385 31.38 58.74 -41.10
C GLY A 385 30.57 59.90 -41.75
N GLU A 386 31.18 60.71 -42.62
CA GLU A 386 30.49 61.79 -43.33
C GLU A 386 29.37 61.22 -44.29
N ALA A 387 29.62 60.08 -44.94
CA ALA A 387 28.58 59.40 -45.67
C ALA A 387 27.38 59.00 -44.79
N LYS A 388 27.63 58.49 -43.61
CA LYS A 388 26.61 58.12 -42.59
C LYS A 388 25.79 59.37 -42.18
N GLU A 389 26.52 60.46 -41.82
CA GLU A 389 25.85 61.71 -41.45
C GLU A 389 24.99 62.25 -42.56
N GLY A 390 25.46 62.19 -43.79
CA GLY A 390 24.73 62.64 -45.01
C GLY A 390 23.48 61.78 -45.26
N LEU A 391 23.52 60.47 -45.06
CA LEU A 391 22.37 59.59 -45.18
C LEU A 391 21.29 59.88 -44.12
N VAL A 392 21.69 60.16 -42.89
CA VAL A 392 20.81 60.50 -41.77
C VAL A 392 20.21 61.89 -41.89
N ALA A 393 20.99 62.86 -42.33
CA ALA A 393 20.57 64.27 -42.42
C ALA A 393 19.56 64.55 -43.57
N ARG A 394 19.55 63.70 -44.57
CA ARG A 394 18.66 63.86 -45.79
C ARG A 394 17.39 63.07 -45.58
N THR A 395 16.30 63.59 -46.09
CA THR A 395 15.02 62.92 -46.26
C THR A 395 14.97 62.16 -47.58
N TRP A 396 14.36 60.93 -47.58
CA TRP A 396 14.30 60.03 -48.69
C TRP A 396 12.85 59.77 -49.11
N GLN A 397 12.61 59.40 -50.35
CA GLN A 397 11.27 59.02 -50.78
C GLN A 397 10.81 57.70 -50.10
N GLY A 398 9.72 57.76 -49.35
CA GLY A 398 9.20 56.63 -48.55
C GLY A 398 8.03 55.87 -49.18
N SER A 399 7.64 56.12 -50.42
CA SER A 399 6.46 55.54 -51.10
C SER A 399 6.49 53.99 -51.11
N VAL A 400 7.65 53.37 -51.24
CA VAL A 400 7.82 51.90 -51.13
C VAL A 400 7.40 51.35 -49.81
N ILE A 401 7.65 52.08 -48.72
CA ILE A 401 7.27 51.67 -47.38
C ILE A 401 5.76 51.82 -47.15
N GLN A 402 5.19 52.88 -47.67
CA GLN A 402 3.73 53.07 -47.66
C GLN A 402 2.98 51.94 -48.35
N GLU A 403 3.49 51.53 -49.55
CA GLU A 403 2.94 50.39 -50.29
C GLU A 403 3.08 49.05 -49.51
N LEU A 404 4.24 48.80 -48.93
CA LEU A 404 4.52 47.56 -48.18
C LEU A 404 3.72 47.44 -46.88
N ILE A 405 3.52 48.56 -46.17
CA ILE A 405 2.76 48.59 -44.90
C ILE A 405 1.25 48.61 -45.19
N GLY A 406 0.80 49.22 -46.28
CA GLY A 406 -0.61 49.35 -46.63
C GLY A 406 -1.37 50.15 -45.55
N ASP A 407 -2.55 49.64 -45.12
CA ASP A 407 -3.42 50.28 -44.12
C ASP A 407 -3.01 49.99 -42.66
N ARG A 408 -1.85 49.35 -42.42
CA ARG A 408 -1.40 48.98 -41.07
C ARG A 408 -0.87 50.20 -40.32
N ASP A 409 -1.12 50.20 -38.94
CA ASP A 409 -0.60 51.28 -38.10
C ASP A 409 0.93 51.16 -37.90
N MET A 410 1.66 52.05 -38.52
CA MET A 410 3.13 52.14 -38.41
C MET A 410 3.67 52.19 -36.98
N ALA A 411 2.95 52.81 -36.05
CA ALA A 411 3.44 52.95 -34.70
C ALA A 411 3.65 51.60 -33.99
N GLN A 412 2.90 50.57 -34.40
CA GLN A 412 3.00 49.22 -33.83
C GLN A 412 4.26 48.45 -34.28
N PHE A 413 4.84 48.83 -35.40
CA PHE A 413 5.98 48.15 -36.03
C PHE A 413 7.32 48.81 -35.68
N LYS A 414 7.31 50.03 -35.16
CA LYS A 414 8.54 50.74 -34.77
C LYS A 414 9.16 50.15 -33.47
N PRO A 415 10.52 50.12 -33.37
CA PRO A 415 11.21 49.89 -32.06
C PRO A 415 10.71 50.91 -31.01
N GLN A 416 10.63 50.48 -29.75
CA GLN A 416 10.13 51.35 -28.66
C GLN A 416 11.00 52.60 -28.43
N ASP A 417 12.32 52.45 -28.57
CA ASP A 417 13.32 53.50 -28.31
C ASP A 417 13.60 54.40 -29.52
N LEU A 418 12.87 54.21 -30.62
CA LEU A 418 13.11 55.01 -31.83
C LEU A 418 12.49 56.39 -31.69
N ASP A 419 13.29 57.43 -31.94
CA ASP A 419 12.80 58.82 -31.98
C ASP A 419 11.66 58.95 -32.99
N SER A 420 10.59 59.65 -32.57
CA SER A 420 9.42 59.92 -33.40
C SER A 420 9.70 60.65 -34.72
N ALA A 421 10.81 61.37 -34.76
CA ALA A 421 11.29 62.11 -35.96
C ALA A 421 11.91 61.15 -37.05
N LEU A 422 12.18 59.88 -36.69
CA LEU A 422 12.78 58.90 -37.61
C LEU A 422 11.71 57.98 -38.22
N GLY A 423 12.05 57.40 -39.37
CA GLY A 423 11.14 56.53 -40.13
C GLY A 423 10.20 57.29 -41.08
N LEU A 424 9.11 56.63 -41.51
CA LEU A 424 8.13 57.25 -42.43
C LEU A 424 7.39 58.39 -41.73
N GLN A 425 7.38 59.57 -42.39
CA GLN A 425 6.74 60.77 -41.90
C GLN A 425 5.34 60.94 -42.52
N GLN A 426 4.53 61.80 -41.98
CA GLN A 426 3.14 62.07 -42.47
C GLN A 426 3.10 62.61 -43.88
N ASN A 427 4.17 63.28 -44.35
CA ASN A 427 4.27 63.85 -45.70
C ASN A 427 4.70 62.81 -46.77
N GLY A 428 4.94 61.55 -46.35
CA GLY A 428 5.40 60.48 -47.22
C GLY A 428 6.94 60.36 -47.36
N ASP A 429 7.70 61.25 -46.75
CA ASP A 429 9.13 61.19 -46.67
C ASP A 429 9.62 60.24 -45.61
N TYR A 430 10.82 59.69 -45.76
CA TYR A 430 11.43 58.78 -44.84
C TYR A 430 12.72 59.37 -44.28
N GLN A 431 12.89 59.32 -42.94
CA GLN A 431 14.08 59.73 -42.23
C GLN A 431 14.84 58.55 -41.75
N LEU A 432 16.06 58.30 -42.21
CA LEU A 432 16.88 57.18 -41.84
C LEU A 432 17.43 57.34 -40.42
N SER A 433 17.51 56.26 -39.64
CA SER A 433 18.22 56.20 -38.39
C SER A 433 19.70 55.88 -38.61
N GLU A 434 20.54 56.18 -37.61
CA GLU A 434 21.97 55.84 -37.65
C GLU A 434 22.21 54.33 -37.89
N LYS A 435 21.42 53.46 -37.25
CA LYS A 435 21.49 51.99 -37.44
C LYS A 435 21.19 51.60 -38.90
N GLN A 436 20.18 52.20 -39.52
CA GLN A 436 19.83 51.99 -40.90
C GLN A 436 20.93 52.52 -41.83
N ALA A 437 21.44 53.75 -41.64
CA ALA A 437 22.53 54.29 -42.41
C ALA A 437 23.79 53.42 -42.37
N GLN A 438 24.11 52.87 -41.22
CA GLN A 438 25.25 51.95 -41.10
C GLN A 438 24.98 50.66 -41.89
N ALA A 439 23.76 50.08 -41.81
CA ALA A 439 23.38 48.86 -42.57
C ALA A 439 23.42 49.11 -44.08
N ILE A 440 23.08 50.31 -44.54
CA ILE A 440 23.18 50.70 -45.96
C ILE A 440 24.64 50.71 -46.38
N LEU A 441 25.55 51.32 -45.61
CA LEU A 441 26.97 51.36 -45.93
C LEU A 441 27.63 49.99 -45.90
N ASP A 442 27.11 49.04 -45.10
CA ASP A 442 27.60 47.66 -45.04
C ASP A 442 26.98 46.75 -46.13
N LEU A 443 26.10 47.28 -47.01
CA LEU A 443 25.49 46.57 -48.10
C LEU A 443 26.53 46.12 -49.15
N LYS A 444 26.59 44.85 -49.43
CA LYS A 444 27.45 44.28 -50.45
C LYS A 444 26.83 44.45 -51.83
N LEU A 445 27.60 44.80 -52.84
CA LEU A 445 27.13 45.10 -54.20
C LEU A 445 26.26 44.02 -54.87
N HIS A 446 26.50 42.74 -54.52
CA HIS A 446 25.66 41.64 -55.06
C HIS A 446 24.23 41.67 -54.53
N ARG A 447 23.93 42.34 -53.43
CA ARG A 447 22.59 42.47 -52.81
C ARG A 447 21.75 43.54 -53.54
N LEU A 448 22.29 44.22 -54.52
CA LEU A 448 21.58 45.20 -55.31
C LEU A 448 20.84 44.58 -56.51
N THR A 449 20.96 43.27 -56.73
CA THR A 449 20.27 42.54 -57.80
C THR A 449 18.77 42.43 -57.52
N GLY A 450 17.94 42.38 -58.64
CA GLY A 450 16.47 42.28 -58.49
C GLY A 450 16.01 41.14 -57.59
N LEU A 451 16.61 39.95 -57.73
CA LEU A 451 16.28 38.80 -56.91
C LEU A 451 16.55 39.03 -55.42
N GLU A 452 17.55 39.79 -55.02
CA GLU A 452 17.84 40.11 -53.66
C GLU A 452 16.91 41.20 -53.08
N LYS A 453 16.44 42.13 -53.93
CA LYS A 453 15.36 43.11 -53.59
C LYS A 453 14.09 42.37 -53.21
N ASP A 454 13.66 41.41 -53.99
CA ASP A 454 12.46 40.60 -53.69
C ASP A 454 12.61 39.82 -52.37
N LYS A 455 13.77 39.29 -52.05
CA LYS A 455 14.04 38.64 -50.77
C LYS A 455 13.90 39.59 -49.57
N ILE A 456 14.43 40.81 -49.68
CA ILE A 456 14.32 41.82 -48.63
C ILE A 456 12.85 42.20 -48.40
N PHE A 457 12.08 42.39 -49.47
CA PHE A 457 10.65 42.69 -49.34
C PHE A 457 9.82 41.54 -48.79
N ASN A 458 10.13 40.31 -49.17
CA ASN A 458 9.46 39.13 -48.62
C ASN A 458 9.79 38.95 -47.14
N GLU A 459 11.09 39.05 -46.76
CA GLU A 459 11.50 38.99 -45.36
C GLU A 459 10.82 40.10 -44.54
N PHE A 460 10.72 41.32 -45.04
CA PHE A 460 10.03 42.41 -44.38
C PHE A 460 8.54 42.12 -44.17
N ASN A 461 7.83 41.63 -45.20
CA ASN A 461 6.42 41.25 -45.06
C ASN A 461 6.21 40.11 -44.07
N GLU A 462 7.06 39.09 -44.06
CA GLU A 462 7.03 37.98 -43.07
C GLU A 462 7.19 38.53 -41.65
N LEU A 463 8.13 39.47 -41.46
CA LEU A 463 8.32 40.11 -40.15
C LEU A 463 7.12 40.95 -39.71
N LEU A 464 6.44 41.65 -40.62
CA LEU A 464 5.23 42.40 -40.30
C LEU A 464 4.12 41.50 -39.81
N GLU A 465 3.92 40.35 -40.44
CA GLU A 465 2.94 39.35 -39.99
C GLU A 465 3.36 38.73 -38.64
N GLN A 466 4.64 38.45 -38.46
CA GLN A 466 5.17 37.94 -37.19
C GLN A 466 4.97 38.95 -36.05
N ILE A 467 5.28 40.24 -36.27
CA ILE A 467 5.06 41.32 -35.31
C ILE A 467 3.58 41.41 -34.90
N LYS A 468 2.70 41.38 -35.93
CA LYS A 468 1.25 41.40 -35.70
C LYS A 468 0.81 40.21 -34.80
N ASN A 469 1.21 39.00 -35.16
CA ASN A 469 0.88 37.81 -34.38
C ASN A 469 1.41 37.90 -32.93
N LEU A 470 2.63 38.39 -32.72
CA LEU A 470 3.21 38.58 -31.39
C LEU A 470 2.45 39.64 -30.58
N LEU A 471 2.02 40.74 -31.23
CA LEU A 471 1.18 41.76 -30.60
C LEU A 471 -0.20 41.19 -30.20
N ASP A 472 -0.83 40.43 -31.10
CA ASP A 472 -2.12 39.79 -30.84
C ASP A 472 -2.02 38.82 -29.63
N ILE A 473 -0.96 38.04 -29.52
CA ILE A 473 -0.68 37.14 -28.37
C ILE A 473 -0.52 37.96 -27.10
N LEU A 474 0.22 39.08 -27.13
CA LEU A 474 0.48 39.90 -25.94
C LEU A 474 -0.75 40.69 -25.47
N GLN A 475 -1.64 41.06 -26.40
CA GLN A 475 -2.85 41.86 -26.09
C GLN A 475 -4.06 41.01 -25.76
N THR A 476 -4.09 39.75 -26.18
CA THR A 476 -5.25 38.85 -26.03
C THR A 476 -4.91 37.68 -25.07
N PRO A 477 -5.39 37.71 -23.84
CA PRO A 477 -5.09 36.64 -22.86
C PRO A 477 -5.45 35.23 -23.36
N ASP A 478 -6.55 35.10 -24.12
CA ASP A 478 -6.98 33.82 -24.65
C ASP A 478 -5.99 33.25 -25.69
N LEU A 479 -5.41 34.10 -26.54
CA LEU A 479 -4.38 33.67 -27.49
C LEU A 479 -3.08 33.25 -26.77
N LEU A 480 -2.69 33.97 -25.74
CA LEU A 480 -1.54 33.59 -24.91
C LEU A 480 -1.77 32.21 -24.27
N MET A 481 -2.96 31.96 -23.73
CA MET A 481 -3.31 30.67 -23.17
C MET A 481 -3.38 29.57 -24.24
N GLN A 482 -3.81 29.89 -25.47
CA GLN A 482 -3.80 28.93 -26.57
C GLN A 482 -2.37 28.49 -26.93
N VAL A 483 -1.42 29.43 -26.98
CA VAL A 483 0.01 29.12 -27.20
C VAL A 483 0.53 28.15 -26.12
N ILE A 484 0.22 28.42 -24.85
CA ILE A 484 0.63 27.54 -23.73
C ILE A 484 -0.01 26.16 -23.89
N ARG A 485 -1.28 26.11 -24.26
CA ARG A 485 -2.01 24.87 -24.51
C ARG A 485 -1.36 24.04 -25.61
N ASP A 486 -1.04 24.65 -26.74
CA ASP A 486 -0.45 23.98 -27.88
C ASP A 486 0.96 23.45 -27.54
N GLU A 487 1.73 24.17 -26.75
CA GLU A 487 3.04 23.73 -26.25
C GLU A 487 2.94 22.54 -25.30
N ILE A 488 1.94 22.53 -24.40
CA ILE A 488 1.70 21.39 -23.51
C ILE A 488 1.28 20.15 -24.31
N ILE A 489 0.44 20.32 -25.35
CA ILE A 489 0.06 19.25 -26.26
C ILE A 489 1.29 18.72 -27.01
N GLU A 490 2.17 19.58 -27.49
CA GLU A 490 3.42 19.19 -28.16
C GLU A 490 4.30 18.34 -27.22
N ILE A 491 4.42 18.73 -25.95
CA ILE A 491 5.16 17.96 -24.93
C ILE A 491 4.50 16.61 -24.69
N ARG A 492 3.17 16.56 -24.54
CA ARG A 492 2.43 15.30 -24.37
C ARG A 492 2.67 14.35 -25.53
N ASP A 493 2.54 14.84 -26.75
CA ASP A 493 2.58 14.00 -27.96
C ASP A 493 4.01 13.52 -28.28
N ASN A 494 5.04 14.32 -27.95
CA ASN A 494 6.43 13.97 -28.21
C ASN A 494 7.09 13.13 -27.12
N TYR A 495 6.66 13.24 -25.85
CA TYR A 495 7.31 12.63 -24.69
C TYR A 495 6.37 11.78 -23.83
N GLY A 496 5.08 11.72 -24.15
CA GLY A 496 4.09 10.92 -23.44
C GLY A 496 4.40 9.43 -23.51
N ASN A 497 4.07 8.73 -22.43
CA ASN A 497 4.25 7.28 -22.32
C ASN A 497 3.13 6.65 -21.47
N ALA A 498 3.03 5.33 -21.53
CA ALA A 498 2.04 4.60 -20.75
C ALA A 498 2.37 4.62 -19.24
N ARG A 499 1.32 4.50 -18.40
CA ARG A 499 1.45 4.30 -16.95
C ARG A 499 2.17 2.98 -16.67
N MET A 500 3.06 2.99 -15.69
CA MET A 500 3.81 1.83 -15.23
C MET A 500 3.20 1.24 -13.93
N THR A 501 2.83 2.09 -12.99
CA THR A 501 2.32 1.69 -11.67
C THR A 501 0.81 1.41 -11.74
N GLU A 502 0.41 0.23 -11.30
CA GLU A 502 -1.01 -0.15 -11.16
C GLU A 502 -1.60 0.44 -9.86
N ILE A 503 -2.87 0.83 -9.90
CA ILE A 503 -3.59 1.34 -8.72
C ILE A 503 -4.77 0.43 -8.42
N ILE A 504 -4.79 -0.15 -7.22
CA ILE A 504 -5.93 -0.91 -6.70
C ILE A 504 -6.76 0.03 -5.82
N GLU A 505 -8.01 0.29 -6.21
CA GLU A 505 -8.87 1.28 -5.54
C GLU A 505 -9.16 0.93 -4.08
N ASN A 506 -9.53 -0.31 -3.82
CA ASN A 506 -9.84 -0.78 -2.47
C ASN A 506 -8.57 -1.31 -1.80
N LYS A 507 -8.21 -0.69 -0.66
CA LYS A 507 -7.10 -1.17 0.15
C LYS A 507 -7.39 -2.57 0.67
N ILE A 508 -6.55 -3.52 0.30
CA ILE A 508 -6.57 -4.86 0.86
C ILE A 508 -5.75 -4.81 2.16
N ASP A 509 -6.45 -4.68 3.30
CA ASP A 509 -5.81 -4.77 4.61
C ASP A 509 -5.56 -6.23 4.95
N LEU A 510 -4.30 -6.56 5.23
CA LEU A 510 -3.92 -7.90 5.66
C LEU A 510 -4.32 -8.09 7.13
N THR A 511 -5.24 -9.01 7.37
CA THR A 511 -5.62 -9.45 8.71
C THR A 511 -4.64 -10.52 9.23
N LEU A 512 -4.72 -10.85 10.51
CA LEU A 512 -3.95 -11.99 11.05
C LEU A 512 -4.38 -13.30 10.42
N GLU A 513 -5.63 -13.42 10.04
CA GLU A 513 -6.18 -14.60 9.36
C GLU A 513 -5.56 -14.82 7.97
N ASP A 514 -5.32 -13.74 7.21
CA ASP A 514 -4.68 -13.80 5.89
C ASP A 514 -3.20 -14.26 5.90
N LEU A 515 -2.63 -14.35 7.11
CA LEU A 515 -1.24 -14.78 7.32
C LEU A 515 -1.11 -16.24 7.76
N ILE A 516 -2.23 -16.91 7.95
CA ILE A 516 -2.30 -18.27 8.53
C ILE A 516 -3.01 -19.18 7.54
N ALA A 517 -2.38 -20.32 7.25
CA ALA A 517 -2.98 -21.32 6.38
C ALA A 517 -4.29 -21.87 6.96
N GLN A 518 -5.31 -22.02 6.10
CA GLN A 518 -6.51 -22.77 6.45
C GLN A 518 -6.17 -24.26 6.44
N GLU A 519 -6.08 -24.82 7.61
CA GLU A 519 -5.83 -26.25 7.82
C GLU A 519 -6.71 -26.77 8.94
N ASP A 520 -7.14 -28.04 8.82
CA ASP A 520 -7.85 -28.70 9.89
C ASP A 520 -6.87 -29.11 10.99
N ARG A 521 -7.22 -28.74 12.23
CA ARG A 521 -6.42 -29.00 13.41
C ARG A 521 -7.21 -29.86 14.40
N VAL A 522 -6.51 -30.78 15.02
CA VAL A 522 -7.04 -31.54 16.17
C VAL A 522 -6.80 -30.71 17.41
N VAL A 523 -7.86 -30.26 18.03
CA VAL A 523 -7.82 -29.50 19.30
C VAL A 523 -8.13 -30.46 20.44
N THR A 524 -7.27 -30.48 21.46
CA THR A 524 -7.47 -31.29 22.66
C THR A 524 -7.53 -30.37 23.89
N LEU A 525 -8.52 -30.62 24.74
CA LEU A 525 -8.64 -30.02 26.07
C LEU A 525 -8.55 -31.12 27.11
N SER A 526 -7.66 -30.98 28.08
CA SER A 526 -7.59 -31.90 29.18
C SER A 526 -8.49 -31.46 30.34
N HIS A 527 -8.85 -32.45 31.21
CA HIS A 527 -9.61 -32.19 32.42
C HIS A 527 -8.92 -31.15 33.35
N GLY A 528 -7.61 -31.14 33.36
CA GLY A 528 -6.81 -30.11 34.07
C GLY A 528 -6.78 -28.75 33.41
N GLY A 529 -7.56 -28.51 32.35
CA GLY A 529 -7.69 -27.24 31.67
C GLY A 529 -6.51 -26.87 30.73
N TYR A 530 -5.74 -27.87 30.29
CA TYR A 530 -4.69 -27.66 29.30
C TYR A 530 -5.22 -27.83 27.86
N VAL A 531 -4.92 -26.87 27.01
CA VAL A 531 -5.36 -26.89 25.63
C VAL A 531 -4.15 -26.88 24.68
N LYS A 532 -4.26 -27.59 23.60
CA LYS A 532 -3.33 -27.54 22.46
C LYS A 532 -4.03 -27.85 21.15
N ALA A 533 -3.39 -27.38 20.07
CA ALA A 533 -3.78 -27.72 18.70
C ALA A 533 -2.63 -28.51 18.03
N GLN A 534 -2.97 -29.40 17.11
CA GLN A 534 -2.05 -30.23 16.33
C GLN A 534 -2.53 -30.24 14.88
N SER A 535 -1.63 -30.34 13.92
CA SER A 535 -2.04 -30.52 12.53
C SER A 535 -2.72 -31.88 12.34
N LEU A 536 -3.80 -31.92 11.57
CA LEU A 536 -4.47 -33.18 11.24
C LEU A 536 -3.54 -34.11 10.42
N SER A 537 -2.57 -33.56 9.71
CA SER A 537 -1.56 -34.31 8.96
C SER A 537 -0.64 -35.16 9.84
N ASP A 538 -0.51 -34.81 11.15
CA ASP A 538 0.25 -35.59 12.12
C ASP A 538 -0.50 -36.88 12.53
N TYR A 539 -1.81 -36.96 12.18
CA TYR A 539 -2.67 -38.14 12.37
C TYR A 539 -2.82 -38.86 11.03
N HIS A 540 -1.80 -39.62 10.61
CA HIS A 540 -1.89 -40.46 9.42
C HIS A 540 -2.91 -41.57 9.62
N ALA A 541 -3.81 -41.74 8.66
CA ALA A 541 -4.69 -42.89 8.61
C ALA A 541 -3.84 -44.17 8.54
N GLN A 542 -3.89 -44.99 9.58
CA GLN A 542 -3.29 -46.33 9.56
C GLN A 542 -4.22 -47.28 8.83
N ARG A 543 -3.62 -48.20 8.05
CA ARG A 543 -4.39 -49.31 7.48
C ARG A 543 -5.03 -50.14 8.60
N ARG A 544 -6.18 -50.74 8.37
CA ARG A 544 -6.82 -51.66 9.28
C ARG A 544 -5.78 -52.63 9.88
N GLY A 545 -5.65 -52.61 11.25
CA GLY A 545 -4.68 -53.43 11.98
C GLY A 545 -3.41 -52.65 12.47
N GLY A 546 -3.36 -51.35 12.39
CA GLY A 546 -2.25 -50.55 12.96
C GLY A 546 -2.51 -50.17 14.43
N LYS A 547 -1.45 -50.12 15.27
CA LYS A 547 -1.55 -49.64 16.65
C LYS A 547 -1.93 -48.18 16.63
N GLY A 548 -3.07 -47.78 17.29
CA GLY A 548 -3.45 -46.41 17.55
C GLY A 548 -2.33 -45.65 18.27
N LYS A 549 -2.21 -44.37 17.99
CA LYS A 549 -1.24 -43.50 18.68
C LYS A 549 -2.02 -42.59 19.62
N ALA A 550 -1.75 -42.64 20.93
CA ALA A 550 -2.37 -41.76 21.91
C ALA A 550 -2.15 -40.29 21.58
N ALA A 551 -3.18 -39.43 21.67
CA ALA A 551 -3.14 -38.02 21.36
C ALA A 551 -2.20 -37.24 22.29
N THR A 552 -2.00 -37.74 23.51
CA THR A 552 -1.18 -37.03 24.50
C THR A 552 -0.55 -38.02 25.48
N LYS A 553 0.76 -37.89 25.80
CA LYS A 553 1.35 -38.46 27.00
C LYS A 553 1.09 -37.50 28.16
N MET A 554 0.20 -37.88 29.06
CA MET A 554 -0.15 -37.11 30.27
C MET A 554 0.51 -37.70 31.48
N LYS A 555 0.70 -36.89 32.53
CA LYS A 555 1.02 -37.40 33.88
C LYS A 555 -0.17 -38.20 34.38
N ASP A 556 0.07 -39.09 35.31
CA ASP A 556 -0.89 -40.08 35.83
C ASP A 556 -2.20 -39.52 36.46
N GLU A 557 -2.41 -38.20 36.41
CA GLU A 557 -3.54 -37.48 37.02
C GLU A 557 -4.35 -36.59 36.07
N ASP A 558 -4.15 -36.64 34.75
CA ASP A 558 -4.89 -35.81 33.76
C ASP A 558 -5.28 -36.63 32.53
N PHE A 559 -6.38 -36.30 31.83
CA PHE A 559 -6.83 -36.99 30.64
C PHE A 559 -7.46 -36.02 29.66
N VAL A 560 -7.63 -36.45 28.38
CA VAL A 560 -8.31 -35.63 27.37
C VAL A 560 -9.81 -35.67 27.59
N ASP A 561 -10.39 -34.57 28.01
CA ASP A 561 -11.82 -34.41 28.30
C ASP A 561 -12.59 -34.11 26.99
N GLN A 562 -12.02 -33.25 26.12
CA GLN A 562 -12.61 -32.91 24.84
C GLN A 562 -11.57 -32.99 23.71
N LEU A 563 -11.96 -33.57 22.59
CA LEU A 563 -11.22 -33.63 21.35
C LEU A 563 -12.17 -33.33 20.22
N PHE A 564 -11.79 -32.39 19.35
CA PHE A 564 -12.55 -32.07 18.17
C PHE A 564 -11.62 -31.62 17.06
N VAL A 565 -12.08 -31.76 15.80
CA VAL A 565 -11.43 -31.22 14.63
C VAL A 565 -12.08 -29.89 14.26
N ALA A 566 -11.28 -28.87 14.07
CA ALA A 566 -11.73 -27.56 13.67
C ALA A 566 -10.71 -26.92 12.72
N ASN A 567 -11.19 -26.09 11.77
CA ASN A 567 -10.31 -25.34 10.89
C ASN A 567 -9.54 -24.29 11.67
N SER A 568 -8.30 -24.00 11.26
CA SER A 568 -7.47 -22.97 11.91
C SER A 568 -8.17 -21.61 12.05
N HIS A 569 -9.07 -21.27 11.14
CA HIS A 569 -9.84 -20.00 11.14
C HIS A 569 -11.17 -20.09 11.91
N ASP A 570 -11.60 -21.27 12.34
CA ASP A 570 -12.81 -21.42 13.15
C ASP A 570 -12.71 -20.69 14.47
N THR A 571 -13.85 -20.28 14.97
CA THR A 571 -13.97 -19.66 16.30
C THR A 571 -14.32 -20.68 17.34
N VAL A 572 -13.66 -20.66 18.47
CA VAL A 572 -13.97 -21.49 19.63
C VAL A 572 -14.64 -20.63 20.69
N LEU A 573 -15.87 -20.96 21.04
CA LEU A 573 -16.61 -20.35 22.13
C LEU A 573 -16.28 -21.06 23.45
N CYS A 574 -15.68 -20.33 24.40
CA CYS A 574 -15.30 -20.83 25.72
C CYS A 574 -16.30 -20.30 26.76
N PHE A 575 -17.15 -21.14 27.26
CA PHE A 575 -18.14 -20.80 28.28
C PHE A 575 -17.61 -21.02 29.69
N SER A 576 -17.71 -19.98 30.54
CA SER A 576 -17.22 -20.04 31.88
C SER A 576 -18.30 -20.44 32.87
N SER A 577 -17.85 -20.91 34.05
CA SER A 577 -18.72 -21.28 35.20
C SER A 577 -19.58 -20.11 35.70
N THR A 578 -19.17 -18.88 35.45
CA THR A 578 -19.88 -17.63 35.82
C THR A 578 -20.89 -17.18 34.77
N GLY A 579 -21.13 -17.98 33.71
CA GLY A 579 -22.10 -17.65 32.64
C GLY A 579 -21.63 -16.64 31.62
N LYS A 580 -20.34 -16.37 31.55
CA LYS A 580 -19.71 -15.59 30.47
C LYS A 580 -19.27 -16.49 29.31
N VAL A 581 -19.12 -15.94 28.15
CA VAL A 581 -18.49 -16.58 26.99
C VAL A 581 -17.32 -15.72 26.50
N HIS A 582 -16.23 -16.38 26.18
CA HIS A 582 -15.03 -15.84 25.57
C HIS A 582 -14.80 -16.49 24.20
N TRP A 583 -14.06 -15.80 23.34
CA TRP A 583 -13.73 -16.27 21.97
C TRP A 583 -12.24 -16.50 21.88
N LEU A 584 -11.88 -17.58 21.25
CA LEU A 584 -10.52 -17.86 20.76
C LEU A 584 -10.63 -18.30 19.31
N LYS A 585 -9.69 -17.90 18.49
CA LYS A 585 -9.49 -18.50 17.18
C LYS A 585 -8.64 -19.76 17.31
N VAL A 586 -8.94 -20.79 16.52
CA VAL A 586 -8.18 -22.04 16.57
C VAL A 586 -6.68 -21.80 16.34
N TYR A 587 -6.31 -20.83 15.50
CA TYR A 587 -4.92 -20.46 15.28
C TYR A 587 -4.23 -19.77 16.47
N GLU A 588 -4.99 -19.27 17.46
CA GLU A 588 -4.45 -18.70 18.69
C GLU A 588 -4.09 -19.78 19.73
N LEU A 589 -4.58 -20.99 19.53
CA LEU A 589 -4.27 -22.13 20.38
C LEU A 589 -2.80 -22.55 20.21
N PRO A 590 -2.11 -22.94 21.27
CA PRO A 590 -0.72 -23.34 21.21
C PRO A 590 -0.55 -24.60 20.36
N MET A 591 0.22 -24.48 19.28
CA MET A 591 0.66 -25.62 18.51
C MET A 591 1.65 -26.44 19.36
N ALA A 592 1.41 -27.70 19.51
CA ALA A 592 2.26 -28.57 20.33
C ALA A 592 2.30 -30.00 19.80
N SER A 593 3.43 -30.69 20.02
CA SER A 593 3.54 -32.10 19.65
C SER A 593 2.63 -32.99 20.48
N ARG A 594 2.39 -34.22 20.01
CA ARG A 594 1.58 -35.24 20.71
C ARG A 594 2.02 -35.45 22.17
N ILE A 595 3.30 -35.36 22.46
CA ILE A 595 3.91 -35.62 23.76
C ILE A 595 3.78 -34.42 24.71
N SER A 596 3.53 -33.22 24.19
CA SER A 596 3.45 -31.99 24.93
C SER A 596 2.09 -31.85 25.64
N ARG A 597 2.11 -31.34 26.89
CA ARG A 597 0.92 -31.08 27.69
C ARG A 597 0.04 -29.90 27.17
N GLY A 598 0.60 -29.01 26.33
CA GLY A 598 -0.07 -27.78 25.92
C GLY A 598 0.08 -26.65 26.94
N LYS A 599 -0.82 -25.66 26.89
CA LYS A 599 -0.84 -24.53 27.85
C LYS A 599 -2.18 -24.46 28.59
N PRO A 600 -2.19 -23.99 29.84
CA PRO A 600 -3.44 -23.77 30.54
C PRO A 600 -4.32 -22.76 29.83
N ILE A 601 -5.59 -23.08 29.61
CA ILE A 601 -6.55 -22.20 28.90
C ILE A 601 -6.73 -20.87 29.62
N ILE A 602 -6.59 -20.85 30.94
CA ILE A 602 -6.63 -19.64 31.76
C ILE A 602 -5.57 -18.60 31.38
N ASN A 603 -4.46 -19.02 30.75
CA ASN A 603 -3.43 -18.13 30.29
C ASN A 603 -3.75 -17.50 28.92
N LEU A 604 -4.76 -18.00 28.22
CA LEU A 604 -5.19 -17.53 26.90
C LEU A 604 -6.42 -16.62 27.01
N LEU A 605 -7.16 -16.68 28.10
CA LEU A 605 -8.41 -15.95 28.31
C LEU A 605 -8.30 -15.06 29.57
N PRO A 606 -8.92 -13.87 29.58
CA PRO A 606 -8.96 -12.96 30.72
C PRO A 606 -10.03 -13.42 31.71
N LEU A 607 -9.78 -14.54 32.43
CA LEU A 607 -10.68 -15.09 33.40
C LEU A 607 -10.48 -14.46 34.77
N ASP A 608 -11.54 -14.37 35.56
CA ASP A 608 -11.52 -13.96 36.97
C ASP A 608 -10.91 -15.09 37.83
N LYS A 609 -10.45 -14.74 39.05
CA LYS A 609 -9.64 -15.65 39.91
C LYS A 609 -10.29 -17.01 40.25
N ASP A 610 -11.63 -17.07 40.32
CA ASP A 610 -12.41 -18.26 40.63
C ASP A 610 -13.28 -18.75 39.47
N GLU A 611 -12.98 -18.30 38.27
CA GLU A 611 -13.69 -18.62 37.02
C GLU A 611 -13.00 -19.76 36.29
N SER A 612 -13.76 -20.81 35.94
CA SER A 612 -13.28 -21.94 35.15
C SER A 612 -14.05 -22.05 33.84
N ILE A 613 -13.46 -22.68 32.84
CA ILE A 613 -14.15 -22.97 31.56
C ILE A 613 -14.86 -24.32 31.71
N ASN A 614 -16.15 -24.33 31.48
CA ASN A 614 -17.03 -25.50 31.59
C ASN A 614 -17.37 -26.15 30.27
N ALA A 615 -17.33 -25.40 29.16
CA ALA A 615 -17.60 -25.93 27.82
C ALA A 615 -16.80 -25.15 26.77
N ILE A 616 -16.33 -25.86 25.73
CA ILE A 616 -15.65 -25.34 24.58
C ILE A 616 -16.37 -25.83 23.33
N LEU A 617 -16.90 -24.91 22.52
CA LEU A 617 -17.70 -25.24 21.36
C LEU A 617 -17.04 -24.65 20.10
N PRO A 618 -16.63 -25.46 19.11
CA PRO A 618 -16.15 -24.98 17.82
C PRO A 618 -17.33 -24.44 16.98
N VAL A 619 -17.14 -23.28 16.39
CA VAL A 619 -18.12 -22.61 15.54
C VAL A 619 -17.47 -22.24 14.22
N LYS A 620 -18.01 -22.78 13.11
CA LYS A 620 -17.58 -22.42 11.76
C LYS A 620 -18.21 -21.11 11.31
N GLU A 621 -19.53 -21.01 11.44
CA GLU A 621 -20.29 -19.82 11.06
C GLU A 621 -21.34 -19.51 12.13
N PHE A 622 -21.60 -18.21 12.32
CA PHE A 622 -22.65 -17.76 13.24
C PHE A 622 -23.94 -17.58 12.47
N THR A 623 -24.88 -18.51 12.66
CA THR A 623 -26.16 -18.56 11.96
C THR A 623 -27.34 -18.35 12.90
N ASP A 624 -28.50 -18.00 12.37
CA ASP A 624 -29.72 -17.80 13.14
C ASP A 624 -30.53 -19.10 13.34
N ASP A 625 -30.23 -20.13 12.57
CA ASP A 625 -30.88 -21.47 12.61
C ASP A 625 -30.22 -22.43 13.63
N GLN A 626 -29.06 -22.06 14.16
CA GLN A 626 -28.41 -22.78 15.24
C GLN A 626 -28.53 -22.01 16.56
N PHE A 627 -28.54 -22.75 17.66
CA PHE A 627 -28.74 -22.21 18.99
C PHE A 627 -27.70 -22.74 19.97
N VAL A 628 -27.34 -21.90 20.95
CA VAL A 628 -26.61 -22.33 22.12
C VAL A 628 -27.62 -22.64 23.23
N PHE A 629 -27.69 -23.91 23.62
CA PHE A 629 -28.51 -24.37 24.71
C PHE A 629 -27.66 -24.45 26.00
N MET A 630 -28.11 -23.82 27.05
CA MET A 630 -27.39 -23.70 28.33
C MET A 630 -28.24 -24.15 29.47
N VAL A 631 -27.58 -24.79 30.45
CA VAL A 631 -28.24 -25.28 31.69
C VAL A 631 -27.42 -24.92 32.89
N THR A 632 -28.09 -24.46 33.95
CA THR A 632 -27.48 -24.11 35.26
C THR A 632 -27.71 -25.19 36.30
N SER A 633 -26.90 -25.18 37.37
CA SER A 633 -27.01 -26.11 38.51
C SER A 633 -28.36 -26.03 39.20
N SER A 634 -29.04 -24.89 39.21
CA SER A 634 -30.39 -24.72 39.76
C SER A 634 -31.51 -25.31 38.87
N GLY A 635 -31.17 -25.88 37.69
CA GLY A 635 -32.12 -26.44 36.73
C GLY A 635 -32.81 -25.41 35.84
N THR A 636 -32.23 -24.25 35.70
CA THR A 636 -32.65 -23.25 34.73
C THR A 636 -32.03 -23.56 33.38
N CYS A 637 -32.79 -23.54 32.31
CA CYS A 637 -32.30 -23.73 30.93
C CYS A 637 -32.61 -22.51 30.09
N LYS A 638 -31.80 -22.31 29.06
CA LYS A 638 -31.88 -21.19 28.16
C LYS A 638 -31.42 -21.59 26.77
N LYS A 639 -32.12 -21.08 25.74
CA LYS A 639 -31.77 -21.21 24.34
C LYS A 639 -31.54 -19.82 23.76
N THR A 640 -30.41 -19.60 23.07
CA THR A 640 -30.05 -18.33 22.44
C THR A 640 -29.51 -18.60 21.05
N SER A 641 -29.98 -17.86 19.99
CA SER A 641 -29.45 -17.99 18.64
C SER A 641 -27.92 -17.79 18.63
N LEU A 642 -27.23 -18.65 17.90
CA LEU A 642 -25.77 -18.62 17.74
C LEU A 642 -25.29 -17.27 17.18
N GLN A 643 -26.05 -16.63 16.32
CA GLN A 643 -25.78 -15.29 15.78
C GLN A 643 -25.60 -14.20 16.85
N ASN A 644 -26.24 -14.35 18.01
CA ASN A 644 -26.07 -13.41 19.12
C ASN A 644 -24.64 -13.41 19.73
N PHE A 645 -23.83 -14.39 19.38
CA PHE A 645 -22.44 -14.54 19.82
C PHE A 645 -21.41 -14.12 18.73
N SER A 646 -21.84 -13.55 17.59
CA SER A 646 -20.98 -13.18 16.46
C SER A 646 -20.08 -11.96 16.74
N ARG A 647 -20.29 -11.23 17.82
CA ARG A 647 -19.54 -10.00 18.14
C ARG A 647 -18.65 -10.16 19.36
N PRO A 648 -17.38 -10.57 19.20
CA PRO A 648 -16.45 -10.78 20.30
C PRO A 648 -16.11 -9.48 21.05
N ARG A 649 -15.86 -9.59 22.36
CA ARG A 649 -15.32 -8.53 23.22
C ARG A 649 -14.18 -9.07 24.05
N LYS A 650 -13.12 -8.26 24.24
CA LYS A 650 -11.90 -8.64 24.99
C LYS A 650 -12.15 -9.18 26.40
N GLY A 651 -13.17 -8.70 27.11
CA GLY A 651 -13.51 -9.13 28.48
C GLY A 651 -14.58 -10.20 28.54
N GLY A 652 -14.90 -10.87 27.43
CA GLY A 652 -16.06 -11.75 27.35
C GLY A 652 -17.40 -11.00 27.34
N ILE A 653 -18.49 -11.74 27.19
CA ILE A 653 -19.86 -11.22 27.33
C ILE A 653 -20.69 -12.17 28.16
N ILE A 654 -21.74 -11.67 28.78
CA ILE A 654 -22.72 -12.50 29.48
C ILE A 654 -23.45 -13.36 28.43
N ALA A 655 -23.38 -14.69 28.59
CA ALA A 655 -24.12 -15.68 27.83
C ALA A 655 -25.43 -16.01 28.49
N ILE A 656 -25.42 -16.12 29.81
CA ILE A 656 -26.58 -16.33 30.68
C ILE A 656 -26.39 -15.54 31.98
N GLU A 657 -27.42 -14.88 32.44
CA GLU A 657 -27.44 -14.26 33.78
C GLU A 657 -27.73 -15.31 34.81
N LEU A 658 -26.78 -15.54 35.74
CA LEU A 658 -26.88 -16.50 36.81
C LEU A 658 -27.46 -15.84 38.06
N ARG A 659 -28.21 -16.63 38.87
CA ARG A 659 -28.63 -16.24 40.21
C ARG A 659 -27.50 -16.44 41.21
N ASP A 660 -27.66 -15.90 42.41
CA ASP A 660 -26.71 -16.08 43.50
C ASP A 660 -26.50 -17.59 43.73
N ASP A 661 -25.25 -18.02 43.86
CA ASP A 661 -24.79 -19.41 44.07
C ASP A 661 -25.11 -20.40 42.92
N ASP A 662 -25.62 -19.95 41.79
CA ASP A 662 -25.84 -20.79 40.60
C ASP A 662 -24.57 -20.85 39.70
N LYS A 663 -24.40 -21.95 38.99
CA LYS A 663 -23.28 -22.18 38.08
C LYS A 663 -23.79 -22.74 36.74
N LEU A 664 -23.12 -22.39 35.70
CA LEU A 664 -23.34 -23.01 34.42
C LEU A 664 -22.82 -24.46 34.45
N VAL A 665 -23.65 -25.45 34.06
CA VAL A 665 -23.31 -26.87 34.11
C VAL A 665 -23.05 -27.46 32.76
N GLY A 666 -23.89 -27.15 31.77
CA GLY A 666 -23.80 -27.71 30.43
C GLY A 666 -24.14 -26.67 29.36
N VAL A 667 -23.43 -26.74 28.25
CA VAL A 667 -23.64 -25.89 27.06
C VAL A 667 -23.43 -26.73 25.80
N GLU A 668 -24.38 -26.68 24.88
CA GLU A 668 -24.34 -27.41 23.60
C GLU A 668 -24.89 -26.56 22.49
N ILE A 669 -24.43 -26.81 21.26
CA ILE A 669 -24.98 -26.21 20.03
C ILE A 669 -26.08 -27.13 19.53
N THR A 670 -27.27 -26.58 19.24
CA THR A 670 -28.44 -27.33 18.84
C THR A 670 -29.07 -26.74 17.58
N ALA A 671 -29.86 -27.57 16.84
CA ALA A 671 -30.56 -27.13 15.65
C ALA A 671 -32.06 -26.78 15.93
N GLY A 672 -32.51 -26.78 17.18
CA GLY A 672 -33.85 -26.35 17.56
C GLY A 672 -34.88 -27.43 17.75
N GLU A 673 -34.61 -28.69 17.37
CA GLU A 673 -35.58 -29.81 17.37
C GLU A 673 -35.19 -31.02 18.23
N HIS A 674 -34.11 -30.96 18.96
CA HIS A 674 -33.59 -32.07 19.74
C HIS A 674 -34.44 -32.38 21.00
N ASP A 675 -34.24 -33.57 21.52
CA ASP A 675 -34.69 -33.95 22.88
C ASP A 675 -33.62 -33.58 23.88
N ILE A 676 -34.02 -32.85 24.93
CA ILE A 676 -33.15 -32.38 26.00
C ILE A 676 -33.40 -33.22 27.22
N LEU A 677 -32.30 -33.75 27.79
CA LEU A 677 -32.38 -34.49 29.09
C LEU A 677 -31.52 -33.74 30.14
N LEU A 678 -32.11 -33.55 31.29
CA LEU A 678 -31.42 -33.00 32.48
C LEU A 678 -31.40 -34.06 33.57
N PHE A 679 -30.23 -34.26 34.17
CA PHE A 679 -30.02 -35.20 35.28
C PHE A 679 -29.68 -34.47 36.55
N SER A 680 -30.28 -34.89 37.69
CA SER A 680 -30.04 -34.30 38.97
C SER A 680 -29.22 -35.20 39.88
N SER A 681 -28.52 -34.60 40.86
CA SER A 681 -27.72 -35.29 41.84
C SER A 681 -28.56 -36.28 42.70
N ALA A 682 -29.84 -36.01 42.93
CA ALA A 682 -30.75 -36.91 43.64
C ALA A 682 -31.28 -38.08 42.78
N GLY A 683 -30.70 -38.29 41.59
CA GLY A 683 -31.03 -39.43 40.68
C GLY A 683 -32.28 -39.27 39.87
N LYS A 684 -32.82 -38.08 39.68
CA LYS A 684 -33.92 -37.77 38.79
C LYS A 684 -33.47 -37.28 37.45
N SER A 685 -34.33 -37.50 36.44
CA SER A 685 -34.08 -36.90 35.10
C SER A 685 -35.41 -36.43 34.50
N ILE A 686 -35.31 -35.42 33.63
CA ILE A 686 -36.46 -34.95 32.82
C ILE A 686 -36.02 -34.91 31.34
N ARG A 687 -36.89 -35.46 30.49
CA ARG A 687 -36.74 -35.34 29.00
C ARG A 687 -37.88 -34.47 28.46
N PHE A 688 -37.55 -33.46 27.68
CA PHE A 688 -38.49 -32.55 27.03
C PHE A 688 -37.95 -32.12 25.66
N LYS A 689 -38.85 -31.64 24.82
CA LYS A 689 -38.46 -31.12 23.49
C LYS A 689 -37.75 -29.75 23.60
N GLU A 690 -36.69 -29.57 22.89
CA GLU A 690 -35.98 -28.28 22.77
C GLU A 690 -36.91 -27.13 22.39
N SER A 691 -37.89 -27.40 21.50
CA SER A 691 -38.92 -26.44 21.07
C SER A 691 -39.76 -25.87 22.22
N ASP A 692 -39.86 -26.58 23.39
CA ASP A 692 -40.53 -26.08 24.59
C ASP A 692 -39.78 -24.91 25.25
N VAL A 693 -38.52 -24.68 24.85
CA VAL A 693 -37.69 -23.56 25.33
C VAL A 693 -37.59 -22.54 24.24
N ARG A 694 -38.28 -21.41 24.42
CA ARG A 694 -38.18 -20.29 23.44
C ARG A 694 -36.78 -19.69 23.40
N SER A 695 -36.33 -19.29 22.22
CA SER A 695 -35.09 -18.52 22.07
C SER A 695 -35.25 -17.15 22.72
N VAL A 696 -34.21 -16.73 23.51
CA VAL A 696 -34.19 -15.47 24.23
C VAL A 696 -32.82 -14.81 24.12
N GLY A 697 -32.72 -13.50 24.37
CA GLY A 697 -31.46 -12.75 24.33
C GLY A 697 -30.47 -13.18 25.42
N ARG A 698 -29.18 -12.87 25.21
CA ARG A 698 -28.06 -13.28 26.05
C ARG A 698 -28.19 -12.92 27.52
N THR A 699 -28.73 -11.76 27.86
CA THR A 699 -28.88 -11.24 29.24
C THR A 699 -30.10 -11.81 29.98
N ALA A 700 -30.85 -12.73 29.39
CA ALA A 700 -31.97 -13.35 30.05
C ALA A 700 -31.51 -14.48 30.99
N ILE A 701 -32.18 -14.66 32.10
CA ILE A 701 -31.93 -15.74 33.09
C ILE A 701 -32.31 -17.11 32.53
N GLY A 702 -33.31 -17.18 31.68
CA GLY A 702 -33.83 -18.40 31.08
C GLY A 702 -35.14 -18.85 31.74
N VAL A 703 -35.49 -20.14 31.57
CA VAL A 703 -36.72 -20.74 32.04
C VAL A 703 -36.41 -22.01 32.84
N ARG A 704 -37.34 -22.42 33.72
CA ARG A 704 -37.17 -23.65 34.52
C ARG A 704 -37.20 -24.88 33.60
N GLY A 705 -36.10 -25.63 33.55
CA GLY A 705 -35.98 -26.92 32.86
C GLY A 705 -36.52 -28.09 33.71
N ILE A 706 -36.05 -28.17 34.96
CA ILE A 706 -36.46 -29.19 35.96
C ILE A 706 -36.79 -28.55 37.31
N ARG A 707 -37.73 -29.15 38.07
CA ARG A 707 -38.00 -28.75 39.44
C ARG A 707 -37.19 -29.66 40.36
N LEU A 708 -36.25 -29.10 41.04
CA LEU A 708 -35.35 -29.76 42.00
C LEU A 708 -35.93 -29.72 43.41
N ALA A 709 -35.57 -30.70 44.24
CA ALA A 709 -35.78 -30.69 45.69
C ALA A 709 -34.73 -29.76 46.37
N ASP A 710 -34.95 -29.52 47.66
CA ASP A 710 -33.95 -28.77 48.44
C ASP A 710 -32.59 -29.47 48.43
N LYS A 711 -31.51 -28.71 48.16
CA LYS A 711 -30.11 -29.18 48.01
C LYS A 711 -29.84 -30.07 46.77
N ASP A 712 -30.82 -30.36 45.91
CA ASP A 712 -30.62 -31.09 44.69
C ASP A 712 -30.10 -30.16 43.60
N LYS A 713 -29.22 -30.64 42.68
CA LYS A 713 -28.59 -29.84 41.64
C LYS A 713 -28.63 -30.61 40.30
N VAL A 714 -28.70 -29.91 39.20
CA VAL A 714 -28.42 -30.53 37.91
C VAL A 714 -26.94 -30.83 37.79
N VAL A 715 -26.60 -32.04 37.33
CA VAL A 715 -25.22 -32.52 37.16
C VAL A 715 -24.85 -32.76 35.70
N SER A 716 -25.83 -33.03 34.85
CA SER A 716 -25.59 -33.22 33.40
C SER A 716 -26.72 -32.70 32.52
N LEU A 717 -26.30 -32.16 31.35
CA LEU A 717 -27.14 -31.89 30.18
C LEU A 717 -26.78 -32.88 29.09
N ILE A 718 -27.78 -33.50 28.50
CA ILE A 718 -27.62 -34.33 27.29
C ILE A 718 -28.58 -33.81 26.23
N VAL A 719 -28.06 -33.53 25.06
CA VAL A 719 -28.83 -33.30 23.83
C VAL A 719 -28.85 -34.64 23.09
N ALA A 720 -30.01 -35.28 23.02
CA ALA A 720 -30.10 -36.59 22.37
C ALA A 720 -30.05 -36.47 20.86
N GLU A 721 -28.99 -36.93 20.24
CA GLU A 721 -28.77 -36.97 18.79
C GLU A 721 -29.11 -38.34 18.20
N SER A 722 -29.20 -39.37 19.06
CA SER A 722 -29.48 -40.76 18.70
C SER A 722 -30.35 -41.43 19.75
N ASP A 723 -30.75 -42.69 19.51
CA ASP A 723 -31.51 -43.50 20.48
C ASP A 723 -30.61 -44.31 21.42
N ASP A 724 -29.32 -44.01 21.48
CA ASP A 724 -28.33 -44.69 22.26
C ASP A 724 -28.61 -44.61 23.77
N PRO A 725 -28.22 -45.62 24.57
CA PRO A 725 -28.48 -45.66 26.00
C PRO A 725 -27.72 -44.57 26.75
N ILE A 726 -28.30 -44.14 27.85
CA ILE A 726 -27.73 -43.19 28.81
C ILE A 726 -27.03 -43.92 29.93
N LEU A 727 -25.76 -43.73 30.09
CA LEU A 727 -24.96 -44.14 31.26
C LEU A 727 -25.10 -43.11 32.38
N THR A 728 -25.44 -43.57 33.57
CA THR A 728 -25.51 -42.75 34.79
C THR A 728 -24.54 -43.31 35.82
N ALA A 729 -23.69 -42.43 36.43
CA ALA A 729 -22.69 -42.80 37.43
C ALA A 729 -22.96 -42.07 38.78
N THR A 730 -22.61 -42.74 39.91
CA THR A 730 -22.86 -42.24 41.25
C THR A 730 -21.55 -42.14 42.08
N GLU A 731 -21.56 -41.32 43.13
CA GLU A 731 -20.43 -41.03 44.04
C GLU A 731 -19.66 -42.25 44.51
N LYS A 732 -20.34 -43.34 44.83
CA LYS A 732 -19.70 -44.55 45.35
C LYS A 732 -19.36 -45.59 44.29
N GLY A 733 -19.15 -45.12 43.02
CA GLY A 733 -18.67 -45.97 41.93
C GLY A 733 -19.70 -46.95 41.37
N TYR A 734 -20.96 -46.72 41.56
CA TYR A 734 -22.04 -47.48 40.94
C TYR A 734 -22.60 -46.75 39.73
N GLY A 735 -23.14 -47.48 38.75
CA GLY A 735 -23.78 -46.89 37.60
C GLY A 735 -24.51 -47.94 36.74
N LYS A 736 -25.11 -47.48 35.68
CA LYS A 736 -25.84 -48.35 34.74
C LYS A 736 -26.05 -47.63 33.41
N ARG A 737 -26.34 -48.39 32.39
CA ARG A 737 -26.92 -47.86 31.14
C ARG A 737 -28.46 -48.08 31.14
N THR A 738 -29.18 -47.11 30.59
CA THR A 738 -30.66 -47.18 30.45
C THR A 738 -31.03 -46.69 29.07
N GLN A 739 -31.90 -47.42 28.37
CA GLN A 739 -32.38 -47.07 27.03
C GLN A 739 -33.09 -45.69 27.04
N LEU A 740 -32.86 -44.88 26.00
CA LEU A 740 -33.43 -43.54 25.88
C LEU A 740 -34.99 -43.56 25.91
N ASP A 741 -35.63 -44.58 25.34
CA ASP A 741 -37.08 -44.72 25.32
C ASP A 741 -37.72 -44.89 26.73
N GLU A 742 -37.01 -45.41 27.70
CA GLU A 742 -37.46 -45.44 29.08
C GLU A 742 -37.66 -44.06 29.71
N TYR A 743 -36.99 -43.02 29.20
CA TYR A 743 -37.18 -41.65 29.64
C TYR A 743 -38.29 -40.98 28.85
N ARG A 744 -39.51 -41.08 29.30
CA ARG A 744 -40.69 -40.52 28.64
C ARG A 744 -40.57 -38.99 28.50
N ALA A 745 -40.93 -38.46 27.31
CA ALA A 745 -41.01 -37.02 27.10
C ALA A 745 -42.07 -36.39 28.03
N GLN A 746 -41.78 -35.25 28.60
CA GLN A 746 -42.60 -34.49 29.52
C GLN A 746 -42.59 -33.02 29.20
N ALA A 747 -43.51 -32.23 29.71
CA ALA A 747 -43.38 -30.79 29.69
C ALA A 747 -42.22 -30.35 30.59
N ARG A 748 -41.40 -29.35 30.12
CA ARG A 748 -40.31 -28.80 30.93
C ARG A 748 -40.81 -28.25 32.29
N GLY A 749 -39.90 -28.18 33.28
CA GLY A 749 -40.19 -27.60 34.60
C GLY A 749 -40.95 -28.55 35.53
N GLY A 750 -41.18 -29.82 35.13
CA GLY A 750 -41.67 -30.90 35.97
C GLY A 750 -40.62 -31.42 36.95
N SER A 751 -41.05 -32.34 37.86
CA SER A 751 -40.12 -32.96 38.84
C SER A 751 -39.33 -34.15 38.26
N GLY A 752 -39.55 -34.45 36.96
CA GLY A 752 -38.89 -35.56 36.25
C GLY A 752 -39.31 -36.96 36.73
N VAL A 753 -38.55 -37.96 36.29
CA VAL A 753 -38.68 -39.36 36.64
C VAL A 753 -37.39 -39.82 37.30
N ILE A 754 -37.44 -40.91 38.03
CA ILE A 754 -36.24 -41.54 38.63
C ILE A 754 -35.40 -42.10 37.46
N SER A 755 -34.17 -41.68 37.35
CA SER A 755 -33.16 -42.22 36.44
C SER A 755 -32.41 -43.36 37.08
N ILE A 756 -31.93 -43.15 38.32
CA ILE A 756 -31.27 -44.14 39.14
C ILE A 756 -31.76 -43.95 40.59
N LYS A 757 -31.97 -45.04 41.31
CA LYS A 757 -32.39 -44.97 42.70
C LYS A 757 -31.15 -44.71 43.58
N THR A 758 -31.04 -43.51 44.15
CA THR A 758 -29.97 -43.11 45.06
C THR A 758 -30.25 -43.65 46.51
N SER A 759 -29.20 -44.02 47.22
CA SER A 759 -29.25 -44.57 48.59
C SER A 759 -27.84 -44.42 49.24
N ASP A 760 -27.72 -44.73 50.51
CA ASP A 760 -26.42 -44.73 51.22
C ASP A 760 -25.40 -45.70 50.59
N ARG A 761 -25.89 -46.69 49.79
CA ARG A 761 -25.05 -47.67 49.13
C ARG A 761 -24.31 -47.10 47.91
N ASN A 762 -24.97 -46.32 47.11
CA ASN A 762 -24.42 -45.85 45.85
C ASN A 762 -24.15 -44.32 45.82
N GLY A 763 -24.63 -43.54 46.80
CA GLY A 763 -24.44 -42.10 46.84
C GLY A 763 -25.26 -41.31 45.84
N GLN A 764 -24.90 -40.02 45.62
CA GLN A 764 -25.57 -39.13 44.69
C GLN A 764 -25.06 -39.38 43.27
N VAL A 765 -25.83 -38.95 42.27
CA VAL A 765 -25.41 -38.97 40.87
C VAL A 765 -24.36 -37.87 40.63
N VAL A 766 -23.26 -38.25 40.02
CA VAL A 766 -22.16 -37.34 39.68
C VAL A 766 -22.15 -36.97 38.19
N GLY A 767 -22.77 -37.80 37.33
CA GLY A 767 -22.83 -37.49 35.89
C GLY A 767 -23.66 -38.49 35.12
N ALA A 768 -24.08 -38.05 33.94
CA ALA A 768 -24.74 -38.91 32.96
C ALA A 768 -24.22 -38.53 31.54
N ILE A 769 -23.97 -39.54 30.69
CA ILE A 769 -23.49 -39.38 29.30
C ILE A 769 -24.24 -40.34 28.39
N GLN A 770 -24.45 -39.98 27.16
CA GLN A 770 -24.97 -40.86 26.08
C GLN A 770 -23.81 -41.65 25.50
N VAL A 771 -23.95 -42.97 25.42
CA VAL A 771 -22.87 -43.86 24.99
C VAL A 771 -23.36 -44.97 24.11
N THR A 772 -22.58 -45.37 23.10
CA THR A 772 -22.71 -46.58 22.31
C THR A 772 -21.98 -47.76 22.94
N ASP A 773 -22.10 -48.96 22.40
CA ASP A 773 -21.34 -50.15 22.85
C ASP A 773 -19.85 -50.05 22.52
N GLU A 774 -19.47 -49.24 21.55
CA GLU A 774 -18.10 -49.02 21.08
C GLU A 774 -17.37 -47.97 21.90
N ASP A 775 -18.11 -47.17 22.69
CA ASP A 775 -17.54 -46.06 23.45
C ASP A 775 -16.79 -46.51 24.72
N GLU A 776 -15.79 -45.77 25.05
CA GLU A 776 -15.09 -45.89 26.35
C GLU A 776 -15.34 -44.66 27.20
N MET A 777 -15.32 -44.87 28.51
CA MET A 777 -15.55 -43.84 29.50
C MET A 777 -14.37 -43.74 30.49
N MET A 778 -14.16 -42.54 31.01
CA MET A 778 -13.25 -42.25 32.11
C MET A 778 -14.05 -41.96 33.39
N LEU A 779 -13.78 -42.71 34.44
CA LEU A 779 -14.32 -42.49 35.76
C LEU A 779 -13.25 -41.81 36.62
N ILE A 780 -13.62 -40.70 37.28
CA ILE A 780 -12.67 -39.81 37.95
C ILE A 780 -13.09 -39.68 39.43
N SER A 781 -12.14 -39.93 40.32
CA SER A 781 -12.35 -39.71 41.77
C SER A 781 -11.79 -38.37 42.26
N ASP A 782 -12.22 -37.94 43.46
CA ASP A 782 -11.76 -36.73 44.16
C ASP A 782 -10.29 -36.82 44.62
N LYS A 783 -9.68 -37.99 44.64
CA LYS A 783 -8.27 -38.21 44.95
C LYS A 783 -7.39 -38.37 43.71
N GLY A 784 -7.98 -38.20 42.49
CA GLY A 784 -7.25 -38.27 41.25
C GLY A 784 -7.12 -39.69 40.66
N THR A 785 -7.87 -40.68 41.22
CA THR A 785 -7.91 -42.03 40.62
C THR A 785 -8.70 -41.96 39.31
N LEU A 786 -8.07 -42.41 38.21
CA LEU A 786 -8.63 -42.48 36.86
C LEU A 786 -8.82 -43.94 36.47
N VAL A 787 -10.04 -44.34 36.08
CA VAL A 787 -10.30 -45.68 35.59
C VAL A 787 -11.00 -45.60 34.23
N ARG A 788 -10.40 -46.22 33.23
CA ARG A 788 -10.94 -46.38 31.87
C ARG A 788 -11.74 -47.66 31.81
N ALA A 789 -12.99 -47.56 31.35
CA ALA A 789 -13.90 -48.71 31.24
C ALA A 789 -14.67 -48.66 29.94
N ARG A 790 -14.98 -49.80 29.35
CA ARG A 790 -15.81 -49.86 28.11
C ARG A 790 -17.27 -49.71 28.49
N ALA A 791 -18.01 -48.92 27.68
CA ALA A 791 -19.46 -48.76 27.91
C ALA A 791 -20.19 -50.09 27.76
N ALA A 792 -19.76 -50.98 26.86
CA ALA A 792 -20.36 -52.33 26.69
C ALA A 792 -20.30 -53.19 27.95
N ASP A 793 -19.34 -53.00 28.85
CA ASP A 793 -19.19 -53.77 30.11
C ASP A 793 -20.26 -53.40 31.14
N VAL A 794 -20.95 -52.28 30.97
CA VAL A 794 -22.00 -51.79 31.87
C VAL A 794 -23.37 -52.28 31.41
N SER A 795 -24.05 -53.00 32.28
CA SER A 795 -25.38 -53.58 31.97
C SER A 795 -26.41 -52.51 31.67
N ILE A 796 -27.23 -52.78 30.64
CA ILE A 796 -28.47 -52.01 30.32
C ILE A 796 -29.59 -52.50 31.20
N ILE A 797 -30.06 -51.65 32.13
CA ILE A 797 -31.10 -51.99 33.08
C ILE A 797 -32.10 -50.84 33.27
N GLY A 798 -33.31 -51.17 33.69
CA GLY A 798 -34.37 -50.18 33.85
C GLY A 798 -34.07 -49.07 34.84
N ARG A 799 -34.80 -47.97 34.69
CA ARG A 799 -34.55 -46.70 35.45
C ARG A 799 -34.59 -46.85 36.98
N ASN A 800 -35.54 -47.63 37.54
CA ASN A 800 -35.80 -47.72 38.97
C ASN A 800 -34.92 -48.76 39.68
N THR A 801 -33.61 -48.72 39.44
CA THR A 801 -32.58 -49.63 40.03
C THR A 801 -31.44 -48.83 40.57
N GLN A 802 -30.59 -49.45 41.42
CA GLN A 802 -29.41 -48.80 42.06
C GLN A 802 -28.12 -48.86 41.20
N GLY A 803 -28.19 -49.55 40.05
CA GLY A 803 -27.01 -49.76 39.19
C GLY A 803 -26.13 -50.94 39.65
N VAL A 804 -25.08 -51.17 38.85
CA VAL A 804 -23.99 -52.13 39.10
C VAL A 804 -22.70 -51.39 39.48
N THR A 805 -21.74 -52.07 40.04
CA THR A 805 -20.43 -51.48 40.38
C THR A 805 -19.68 -51.18 39.07
N LEU A 806 -19.34 -49.96 38.84
CA LEU A 806 -18.49 -49.50 37.74
C LEU A 806 -17.02 -49.51 38.14
N ILE A 807 -16.73 -49.09 39.37
CA ILE A 807 -15.38 -48.99 39.94
C ILE A 807 -15.47 -49.28 41.44
N ASN A 808 -14.45 -49.97 41.97
CA ASN A 808 -14.27 -50.10 43.40
C ASN A 808 -13.38 -48.96 43.92
N ILE A 809 -13.95 -48.07 44.71
CA ILE A 809 -13.29 -46.93 45.33
C ILE A 809 -13.08 -47.16 46.81
N ALA A 810 -12.09 -46.48 47.42
CA ALA A 810 -11.83 -46.59 48.86
C ALA A 810 -12.94 -45.90 49.65
N ASP A 811 -13.10 -46.28 50.95
CA ASP A 811 -14.17 -45.72 51.82
C ASP A 811 -14.10 -44.23 52.03
N ASP A 812 -12.92 -43.63 51.84
CA ASP A 812 -12.64 -42.19 51.96
C ASP A 812 -12.47 -41.48 50.60
N GLU A 813 -12.86 -42.13 49.52
CA GLU A 813 -12.82 -41.64 48.14
C GLU A 813 -14.20 -41.60 47.53
N ALA A 814 -14.46 -40.60 46.66
CA ALA A 814 -15.73 -40.45 45.97
C ALA A 814 -15.51 -40.22 44.47
N LEU A 815 -16.34 -40.84 43.64
CA LEU A 815 -16.38 -40.52 42.23
C LEU A 815 -16.95 -39.10 42.07
N VAL A 816 -16.28 -38.25 41.26
CA VAL A 816 -16.68 -36.84 41.05
C VAL A 816 -17.12 -36.55 39.61
N SER A 817 -16.71 -37.38 38.65
CA SER A 817 -17.07 -37.17 37.25
C SER A 817 -17.04 -38.47 36.42
N VAL A 818 -17.79 -38.46 35.35
CA VAL A 818 -17.74 -39.46 34.27
C VAL A 818 -17.68 -38.70 32.97
N ALA A 819 -16.73 -39.03 32.08
CA ALA A 819 -16.58 -38.44 30.77
C ALA A 819 -16.45 -39.53 29.70
N LYS A 820 -16.95 -39.23 28.48
CA LYS A 820 -16.76 -40.06 27.31
C LYS A 820 -15.36 -39.80 26.77
N ILE A 821 -14.60 -40.85 26.44
CA ILE A 821 -13.30 -40.70 25.85
C ILE A 821 -13.49 -40.48 24.34
N ALA A 822 -12.94 -39.37 23.85
CA ALA A 822 -13.05 -38.99 22.44
C ALA A 822 -12.05 -39.74 21.51
N GLU A 823 -11.10 -40.50 22.09
CA GLU A 823 -10.16 -41.36 21.37
C GLU A 823 -10.39 -42.84 21.77
N THR A 824 -10.77 -43.67 20.81
CA THR A 824 -10.78 -45.15 20.96
C THR A 824 -9.42 -45.69 20.52
N ASP A 825 -8.72 -46.44 21.38
CA ASP A 825 -7.60 -47.29 20.98
C ASP A 825 -8.19 -48.53 20.25
N ASP A 826 -8.36 -48.44 18.94
CA ASP A 826 -8.66 -49.65 18.16
C ASP A 826 -7.39 -50.49 17.99
N ASP A 827 -7.39 -51.60 18.77
CA ASP A 827 -6.82 -52.93 18.52
C ASP A 827 -5.30 -53.14 18.44
N GLU A 828 -4.87 -53.77 19.49
CA GLU A 828 -3.77 -54.75 19.40
C GLU A 828 -4.21 -55.93 18.56
N GLU A 829 -3.60 -56.12 17.37
CA GLU A 829 -3.27 -57.43 16.79
C GLU A 829 -2.33 -57.28 15.60
N GLY A 830 -1.17 -57.93 15.68
CA GLY A 830 -0.30 -58.25 14.54
C GLY A 830 1.09 -57.62 14.52
N ALA A 831 1.93 -58.06 15.41
CA ALA A 831 3.39 -57.95 15.20
C ALA A 831 3.87 -59.18 14.40
N ASP A 832 4.07 -59.03 13.12
CA ASP A 832 4.99 -59.95 12.39
C ASP A 832 6.41 -59.35 12.44
N GLU A 833 7.27 -60.09 13.12
CA GLU A 833 8.71 -59.88 13.10
C GLU A 833 9.22 -60.12 11.65
N VAL A 834 9.77 -59.06 11.05
CA VAL A 834 10.60 -59.19 9.86
C VAL A 834 12.04 -59.31 10.33
N GLU A 835 12.57 -60.52 10.35
CA GLU A 835 14.02 -60.82 10.45
C GLU A 835 14.80 -60.04 9.39
N VAL A 836 15.70 -59.22 9.87
CA VAL A 836 16.75 -58.62 9.02
C VAL A 836 17.85 -59.64 8.90
N THR A 837 17.91 -60.34 7.79
CA THR A 837 19.12 -61.07 7.36
C THR A 837 20.15 -60.05 6.87
N SER A 838 21.26 -59.99 7.62
CA SER A 838 22.51 -59.42 7.16
C SER A 838 23.14 -60.33 6.10
N GLU A 839 23.43 -59.84 4.91
CA GLU A 839 24.55 -60.32 4.09
C GLU A 839 25.13 -59.15 3.26
N GLU A 840 26.49 -58.98 3.51
CA GLU A 840 27.62 -58.41 2.76
C GLU A 840 27.51 -57.03 2.12
#